data_d229523934f32b6be2b45e276f256ad6
#
_entry.id   d229523934f32b6be2b45e276f256ad6
#
_cell.length_a   1.000
_cell.length_b   1.000
_cell.length_c   1.000
_cell.angle_alpha   90.00
_cell.angle_beta   90.00
_cell.angle_gamma   90.00
#
_symmetry.space_group_name_H-M   'P 1'
#
loop_
_entity.id
_entity.type
_entity.pdbx_description
1 polymer ?
#
loop_
_entity_poly.entity_id
_entity_poly.type
_entity_poly.pdbx_seq_one_letter_code
_entity_poly.pdbx_strand_id
1 'polypeptide(L)'
;MDKDVQEITDSKQQLTEAAFSNHTPMMQQYLRIKSEHPDTLVFYRMGDFYELFFEDAEKAARLLDLTLTQRGASAGTPIKMAGVPHHAVEQYLAKLVKFGESAAICEQIGDPATSKGPVERKVVRVVTPGTLTDAALLSDKSDVFLLALCVGHNKRGVASNIGLAWLNLASGALRLAELAPDQLGAALERIRPAEILAADGTIESVPAGMGAITRVPAWHFDIASGTQRLCDQLEVASLDGFGAQALTSANGAAGALLIYAAATQGQQLRHVRSLKVENESEYIGLDPSTRRNLELTETLRGTESPTLYSLLDTCCTAMGSRLLRHWLHHPPRASVAAQARHQAIGALLDAPPNAGLDSLRSALRQIADVERITGRLALLSARPRDLSSLRDTFAALPALRERVAEIASNAAALGRLEAALEPPPGCLDLLTRAIAAEPAAMVRDGGVIARGYDAELDELRDISENCGQFLIDLETRERARTGISNLRVEYNKVHGFYIEVTRGQTDKVPDDYRRRQTLKNAERYITPELKTFEDKALSAQERALARERALYDGVLQALLPHIEGCQRVASGLAELDLLAAFAERARTLDWVAPEFTDEIGIEIDQGRHPVVEAQVEQFIANDCALNPERKLLLITGPNMGGKSTFMRQTALIALMAYVGSYVPAKAARFGPIDRIFTRIGAADDLAGGRSTFMVEMTEAAAILNDATPHSLVLMDEIGRGTSTFDGLALAWAIARHLLSHNRCYTLFATHYFELTQLPAEFPQAANVHLSAVEHGHGIVFLHAVEEGPANQSYGLQVAQLAGVPAPVIRAARKHLAHLEQQSAAQATPQLDLFAAPPVVDEPECNEPPAATPHPALERLLELDPDDLKPRDALDLLYELHTLARSGPADAQR
;
A
#
# COMPACT_ATOMS: atom_id res chain seq x y z
N MET A 1 36.26 31.61 -7.65
CA MET A 1 35.14 30.92 -7.04
C MET A 1 35.57 29.76 -6.15
N ASP A 2 36.53 28.91 -6.48
CA ASP A 2 36.91 27.77 -5.60
C ASP A 2 37.66 28.17 -4.32
N LYS A 3 38.44 29.28 -4.30
CA LYS A 3 39.11 29.71 -3.07
C LYS A 3 38.19 30.31 -2.03
N ASP A 4 37.17 31.04 -2.44
CA ASP A 4 36.23 31.68 -1.51
C ASP A 4 35.27 30.68 -0.87
N VAL A 5 34.92 29.63 -1.61
CA VAL A 5 34.09 28.51 -1.09
C VAL A 5 34.88 27.66 -0.09
N GLN A 6 36.19 27.45 -0.38
CA GLN A 6 37.11 26.71 0.50
C GLN A 6 37.35 27.48 1.82
N GLU A 7 37.57 28.80 1.75
CA GLU A 7 37.75 29.65 2.95
C GLU A 7 36.49 29.75 3.81
N ILE A 8 35.29 29.78 3.20
CA ILE A 8 34.02 29.78 3.96
C ILE A 8 33.75 28.42 4.61
N THR A 9 34.12 27.32 3.93
CA THR A 9 33.99 25.95 4.48
C THR A 9 34.99 25.74 5.61
N ASP A 10 36.23 26.14 5.45
CA ASP A 10 37.28 26.05 6.47
C ASP A 10 36.97 26.92 7.69
N SER A 11 36.41 28.12 7.50
CA SER A 11 36.00 28.98 8.64
C SER A 11 34.76 28.44 9.39
N LYS A 12 33.80 27.83 8.69
CA LYS A 12 32.69 27.11 9.35
C LYS A 12 33.16 25.88 10.11
N GLN A 13 34.09 25.11 9.58
CA GLN A 13 34.68 23.97 10.28
C GLN A 13 35.47 24.40 11.52
N GLN A 14 36.27 25.48 11.44
CA GLN A 14 37.01 26.00 12.59
C GLN A 14 36.11 26.58 13.70
N LEU A 15 34.98 27.22 13.34
CA LEU A 15 34.00 27.69 14.32
C LEU A 15 33.27 26.51 15.02
N THR A 16 33.02 25.43 14.30
CA THR A 16 32.39 24.21 14.86
C THR A 16 33.35 23.45 15.77
N GLU A 17 34.63 23.33 15.40
CA GLU A 17 35.66 22.68 16.24
C GLU A 17 35.93 23.42 17.53
N ALA A 18 35.95 24.74 17.52
CA ALA A 18 36.06 25.55 18.74
C ALA A 18 34.85 25.43 19.66
N ALA A 19 33.67 25.29 19.11
CA ALA A 19 32.43 25.11 19.88
C ALA A 19 32.36 23.75 20.58
N PHE A 20 32.95 22.69 20.00
CA PHE A 20 32.91 21.34 20.57
C PHE A 20 34.05 21.03 21.54
N SER A 21 35.09 21.86 21.62
CA SER A 21 36.30 21.63 22.43
C SER A 21 36.03 21.42 23.91
N ASN A 22 34.92 21.99 24.46
CA ASN A 22 34.53 21.86 25.86
C ASN A 22 33.75 20.56 26.19
N HIS A 23 33.45 19.74 25.16
CA HIS A 23 32.76 18.47 25.36
C HIS A 23 33.74 17.30 25.52
N THR A 24 33.26 16.19 26.11
CA THR A 24 34.06 14.97 26.18
C THR A 24 34.36 14.41 24.77
N PRO A 25 35.50 13.71 24.55
CA PRO A 25 35.87 13.22 23.22
C PRO A 25 34.74 12.44 22.51
N MET A 26 33.98 11.65 23.23
CA MET A 26 32.81 10.93 22.70
C MET A 26 31.70 11.88 22.25
N MET A 27 31.37 12.91 23.05
CA MET A 27 30.35 13.90 22.69
C MET A 27 30.82 14.81 21.56
N GLN A 28 32.11 15.09 21.44
CA GLN A 28 32.66 15.79 20.28
C GLN A 28 32.42 15.01 18.99
N GLN A 29 32.64 13.69 19.02
CA GLN A 29 32.37 12.83 17.86
C GLN A 29 30.86 12.79 17.52
N TYR A 30 29.99 12.66 18.52
CA TYR A 30 28.53 12.70 18.33
C TYR A 30 28.07 14.04 17.74
N LEU A 31 28.54 15.16 18.30
CA LEU A 31 28.14 16.49 17.83
C LEU A 31 28.63 16.82 16.43
N ARG A 32 29.80 16.31 16.02
CA ARG A 32 30.26 16.38 14.62
C ARG A 32 29.30 15.66 13.69
N ILE A 33 28.96 14.41 13.99
CA ILE A 33 27.98 13.63 13.22
C ILE A 33 26.62 14.35 13.19
N LYS A 34 26.16 14.88 14.34
CA LYS A 34 24.90 15.61 14.40
C LYS A 34 24.92 16.90 13.57
N SER A 35 26.05 17.59 13.48
CA SER A 35 26.19 18.79 12.64
C SER A 35 26.10 18.50 11.13
N GLU A 36 26.47 17.27 10.71
CA GLU A 36 26.31 16.80 9.34
C GLU A 36 24.87 16.36 9.05
N HIS A 37 24.09 15.98 10.10
CA HIS A 37 22.73 15.49 10.04
C HIS A 37 21.78 16.24 11.00
N PRO A 38 21.59 17.57 10.84
CA PRO A 38 20.90 18.41 11.82
C PRO A 38 19.44 18.01 12.05
N ASP A 39 18.72 17.63 11.00
CA ASP A 39 17.29 17.31 11.05
C ASP A 39 17.00 15.81 11.26
N THR A 40 18.05 14.98 11.38
CA THR A 40 17.96 13.51 11.46
C THR A 40 18.28 13.03 12.87
N LEU A 41 17.52 12.07 13.39
CA LEU A 41 17.80 11.44 14.69
C LEU A 41 19.04 10.55 14.59
N VAL A 42 20.06 10.81 15.40
CA VAL A 42 21.35 10.09 15.36
C VAL A 42 21.32 8.91 16.33
N PHE A 43 21.26 7.69 15.80
CA PHE A 43 21.39 6.43 16.54
C PHE A 43 22.85 6.06 16.66
N TYR A 44 23.44 6.36 17.82
CA TYR A 44 24.86 6.24 18.05
C TYR A 44 25.22 4.94 18.76
N ARG A 45 25.94 4.02 18.12
CA ARG A 45 26.26 2.69 18.62
C ARG A 45 27.12 2.75 19.88
N MET A 46 26.65 2.16 20.97
CA MET A 46 27.37 1.98 22.25
C MET A 46 27.16 0.58 22.79
N GLY A 47 28.13 -0.31 22.53
CA GLY A 47 27.98 -1.72 22.92
C GLY A 47 26.76 -2.38 22.32
N ASP A 48 25.84 -2.87 23.16
CA ASP A 48 24.60 -3.55 22.72
C ASP A 48 23.41 -2.60 22.51
N PHE A 49 23.63 -1.27 22.58
CA PHE A 49 22.61 -0.26 22.41
C PHE A 49 22.97 0.72 21.29
N TYR A 50 21.93 1.30 20.71
CA TYR A 50 22.00 2.59 20.05
C TYR A 50 21.50 3.65 21.01
N GLU A 51 22.32 4.64 21.31
CA GLU A 51 21.99 5.73 22.21
C GLU A 51 21.77 7.02 21.43
N LEU A 52 20.73 7.76 21.81
CA LEU A 52 20.44 9.09 21.31
C LEU A 52 20.72 10.08 22.44
N PHE A 53 21.18 11.30 22.10
CA PHE A 53 21.59 12.31 23.06
C PHE A 53 20.88 13.63 22.85
N PHE A 54 20.79 14.45 23.89
CA PHE A 54 20.25 15.80 23.90
C PHE A 54 18.82 15.89 23.33
N GLU A 55 18.59 16.73 22.34
CA GLU A 55 17.28 16.94 21.70
C GLU A 55 16.79 15.67 20.97
N ASP A 56 17.69 14.91 20.35
CA ASP A 56 17.35 13.64 19.73
C ASP A 56 16.79 12.64 20.74
N ALA A 57 17.34 12.60 21.95
CA ALA A 57 16.84 11.74 23.03
C ALA A 57 15.43 12.17 23.49
N GLU A 58 15.18 13.46 23.63
CA GLU A 58 13.85 13.98 24.00
C GLU A 58 12.82 13.69 22.92
N LYS A 59 13.16 13.92 21.67
CA LYS A 59 12.29 13.65 20.51
C LYS A 59 11.99 12.17 20.40
N ALA A 60 13.02 11.32 20.48
CA ALA A 60 12.85 9.86 20.42
C ALA A 60 12.05 9.31 21.60
N ALA A 61 12.30 9.80 22.82
CA ALA A 61 11.53 9.40 24.01
C ALA A 61 10.04 9.68 23.83
N ARG A 62 9.68 10.83 23.29
CA ARG A 62 8.28 11.22 23.02
C ARG A 62 7.63 10.39 21.92
N LEU A 63 8.34 10.13 20.81
CA LEU A 63 7.78 9.44 19.63
C LEU A 63 7.73 7.93 19.80
N LEU A 64 8.69 7.35 20.52
CA LEU A 64 8.89 5.91 20.63
C LEU A 64 8.52 5.34 22.00
N ASP A 65 8.05 6.21 22.92
CA ASP A 65 7.75 5.83 24.32
C ASP A 65 8.98 5.22 25.03
N LEU A 66 10.16 5.88 24.85
CA LEU A 66 11.40 5.46 25.50
C LEU A 66 11.61 6.20 26.82
N THR A 67 12.23 5.51 27.78
CA THR A 67 12.61 6.12 29.04
C THR A 67 13.75 7.13 28.81
N LEU A 68 13.48 8.41 29.10
CA LEU A 68 14.50 9.44 29.07
C LEU A 68 15.32 9.39 30.39
N THR A 69 16.63 9.24 30.25
CA THR A 69 17.56 9.16 31.35
C THR A 69 18.56 10.32 31.30
N GLN A 70 19.25 10.58 32.39
CA GLN A 70 20.35 11.57 32.46
C GLN A 70 21.61 10.90 33.03
N ARG A 71 22.74 11.02 32.33
CA ARG A 71 23.98 10.42 32.76
C ARG A 71 25.16 11.33 32.49
N GLY A 72 25.74 11.86 33.56
CA GLY A 72 26.91 12.76 33.52
C GLY A 72 26.55 14.16 33.00
N ALA A 73 27.57 14.97 32.77
CA ALA A 73 27.45 16.31 32.22
C ALA A 73 28.54 16.53 31.16
N SER A 74 28.25 17.33 30.13
CA SER A 74 29.21 17.75 29.12
C SER A 74 29.03 19.24 28.87
N ALA A 75 30.12 20.00 28.87
CA ALA A 75 30.12 21.47 28.82
C ALA A 75 29.18 22.12 29.87
N GLY A 76 29.07 21.53 31.08
CA GLY A 76 28.27 22.05 32.19
C GLY A 76 26.78 21.72 32.13
N THR A 77 26.29 21.08 31.06
CA THR A 77 24.89 20.64 30.90
C THR A 77 24.73 19.15 31.12
N PRO A 78 23.66 18.68 31.80
CA PRO A 78 23.35 17.26 31.94
C PRO A 78 23.13 16.63 30.57
N ILE A 79 23.69 15.43 30.36
CA ILE A 79 23.48 14.69 29.10
C ILE A 79 22.18 13.91 29.23
N LYS A 80 21.14 14.36 28.53
CA LYS A 80 19.91 13.60 28.36
C LYS A 80 20.16 12.50 27.33
N MET A 81 19.68 11.30 27.61
CA MET A 81 19.90 10.14 26.75
C MET A 81 18.70 9.19 26.75
N ALA A 82 18.47 8.55 25.63
CA ALA A 82 17.51 7.47 25.44
C ALA A 82 18.20 6.36 24.65
N GLY A 83 17.97 5.09 25.00
CA GLY A 83 18.65 3.96 24.40
C GLY A 83 17.68 2.94 23.81
N VAL A 84 18.05 2.38 22.67
CA VAL A 84 17.34 1.29 21.99
C VAL A 84 18.27 0.10 21.88
N PRO A 85 17.86 -1.12 22.29
CA PRO A 85 18.68 -2.31 22.10
C PRO A 85 18.98 -2.55 20.63
N HIS A 86 20.23 -2.87 20.31
CA HIS A 86 20.68 -3.08 18.93
C HIS A 86 19.83 -4.11 18.16
N HIS A 87 19.45 -5.22 18.82
CA HIS A 87 18.64 -6.27 18.20
C HIS A 87 17.18 -5.87 17.92
N ALA A 88 16.70 -4.80 18.57
CA ALA A 88 15.33 -4.31 18.41
C ALA A 88 15.24 -3.02 17.57
N VAL A 89 16.35 -2.47 17.10
CA VAL A 89 16.40 -1.15 16.43
C VAL A 89 15.45 -1.07 15.22
N GLU A 90 15.31 -2.14 14.45
CA GLU A 90 14.44 -2.17 13.26
C GLU A 90 12.97 -1.86 13.61
N GLN A 91 12.48 -2.36 14.75
CA GLN A 91 11.10 -2.09 15.19
C GLN A 91 10.88 -0.61 15.56
N TYR A 92 11.90 0.02 16.14
CA TYR A 92 11.85 1.44 16.47
C TYR A 92 12.00 2.33 15.21
N LEU A 93 12.84 1.95 14.28
CA LEU A 93 12.96 2.61 12.97
C LEU A 93 11.64 2.55 12.20
N ALA A 94 10.95 1.39 12.21
CA ALA A 94 9.63 1.26 11.59
C ALA A 94 8.59 2.22 12.17
N LYS A 95 8.64 2.50 13.49
CA LYS A 95 7.76 3.50 14.11
C LYS A 95 8.14 4.92 13.72
N LEU A 96 9.43 5.26 13.72
CA LEU A 96 9.92 6.60 13.36
C LEU A 96 9.52 6.98 11.93
N VAL A 97 9.74 6.07 11.00
CA VAL A 97 9.39 6.28 9.59
C VAL A 97 7.89 6.56 9.40
N LYS A 98 7.01 5.88 10.16
CA LYS A 98 5.57 6.15 10.13
C LYS A 98 5.21 7.55 10.62
N PHE A 99 6.03 8.16 11.47
CA PHE A 99 5.89 9.56 11.88
C PHE A 99 6.54 10.56 10.90
N GLY A 100 7.08 10.08 9.77
CA GLY A 100 7.76 10.93 8.79
C GLY A 100 9.18 11.33 9.21
N GLU A 101 9.77 10.68 10.21
CA GLU A 101 11.08 11.03 10.76
C GLU A 101 12.19 10.20 10.13
N SER A 102 13.40 10.79 10.07
CA SER A 102 14.61 10.15 9.53
C SER A 102 15.60 9.81 10.64
N ALA A 103 16.36 8.72 10.46
CA ALA A 103 17.35 8.23 11.43
C ALA A 103 18.71 7.94 10.77
N ALA A 104 19.80 8.49 11.31
CA ALA A 104 21.18 8.19 10.92
C ALA A 104 21.73 7.09 11.82
N ILE A 105 22.13 5.96 11.22
CA ILE A 105 22.66 4.80 11.92
C ILE A 105 24.19 4.90 11.95
N CYS A 106 24.75 5.05 13.15
CA CYS A 106 26.19 5.16 13.37
C CYS A 106 26.74 3.86 13.95
N GLU A 107 27.64 3.22 13.22
CA GLU A 107 28.36 2.01 13.66
C GLU A 107 29.80 2.29 14.06
N GLN A 108 30.32 1.40 14.92
CA GLN A 108 31.75 1.40 15.30
C GLN A 108 32.61 0.88 14.15
N ILE A 109 33.68 1.62 13.84
CA ILE A 109 34.66 1.24 12.84
C ILE A 109 35.98 0.96 13.54
N GLY A 110 36.57 -0.22 13.27
CA GLY A 110 37.82 -0.68 13.88
C GLY A 110 37.58 -1.58 15.12
N ASP A 111 38.69 -2.12 15.63
CA ASP A 111 38.71 -3.04 16.76
C ASP A 111 38.85 -2.25 18.08
N PRO A 112 37.87 -2.41 19.02
CA PRO A 112 37.96 -1.80 20.35
C PRO A 112 39.21 -2.16 21.14
N ALA A 113 39.80 -3.34 20.90
CA ALA A 113 41.01 -3.81 21.60
C ALA A 113 42.29 -3.12 21.17
N THR A 114 42.32 -2.57 19.94
CA THR A 114 43.52 -1.92 19.38
C THR A 114 43.46 -0.38 19.41
N SER A 115 42.31 0.20 19.77
CA SER A 115 42.06 1.65 19.74
C SER A 115 42.67 2.35 20.96
N LYS A 116 43.51 3.39 20.75
CA LYS A 116 44.08 4.25 21.82
C LYS A 116 43.13 5.42 22.23
N GLY A 117 41.82 5.24 22.15
CA GLY A 117 40.80 6.28 22.44
C GLY A 117 39.41 5.77 22.19
N PRO A 118 38.38 6.67 22.17
CA PRO A 118 37.06 6.27 21.75
C PRO A 118 37.10 5.67 20.33
N VAL A 119 36.57 4.47 20.17
CA VAL A 119 36.47 3.83 18.85
C VAL A 119 35.77 4.79 17.88
N GLU A 120 36.29 4.93 16.69
CA GLU A 120 35.68 5.75 15.64
C GLU A 120 34.26 5.25 15.29
N ARG A 121 33.32 6.17 15.10
CA ARG A 121 31.97 5.87 14.62
C ARG A 121 31.66 6.69 13.40
N LYS A 122 31.01 6.04 12.47
CA LYS A 122 30.62 6.67 11.19
C LYS A 122 29.17 6.32 10.88
N VAL A 123 28.47 7.25 10.24
CA VAL A 123 27.16 6.97 9.68
C VAL A 123 27.33 5.98 8.53
N VAL A 124 26.73 4.81 8.67
CA VAL A 124 26.77 3.76 7.65
C VAL A 124 25.54 3.81 6.75
N ARG A 125 24.44 4.37 7.26
CA ARG A 125 23.19 4.49 6.53
C ARG A 125 22.32 5.57 7.17
N VAL A 126 21.55 6.28 6.33
CA VAL A 126 20.44 7.13 6.79
C VAL A 126 19.14 6.47 6.34
N VAL A 127 18.24 6.19 7.30
CA VAL A 127 16.92 5.62 7.06
C VAL A 127 15.92 6.76 7.01
N THR A 128 15.25 6.94 5.88
CA THR A 128 14.22 7.97 5.67
C THR A 128 12.92 7.34 5.18
N PRO A 129 11.78 8.03 5.25
CA PRO A 129 10.50 7.49 4.78
C PRO A 129 10.53 6.99 3.33
N GLY A 130 11.28 7.66 2.44
CA GLY A 130 11.37 7.34 1.00
C GLY A 130 12.49 6.38 0.61
N THR A 131 13.43 6.07 1.52
CA THR A 131 14.62 5.26 1.19
C THR A 131 14.68 3.92 1.90
N LEU A 132 13.53 3.32 2.16
CA LEU A 132 13.41 2.03 2.84
C LEU A 132 13.74 0.86 1.90
N THR A 133 14.56 -0.08 2.39
CA THR A 133 14.92 -1.31 1.68
C THR A 133 14.79 -2.56 2.54
N ASP A 134 14.76 -2.42 3.87
CA ASP A 134 14.61 -3.53 4.80
C ASP A 134 13.20 -4.11 4.77
N ALA A 135 13.09 -5.43 4.65
CA ALA A 135 11.81 -6.13 4.64
C ALA A 135 10.98 -5.88 5.92
N ALA A 136 11.63 -5.71 7.07
CA ALA A 136 10.94 -5.44 8.33
C ALA A 136 10.29 -4.05 8.41
N LEU A 137 10.72 -3.11 7.56
CA LEU A 137 10.23 -1.73 7.51
C LEU A 137 9.19 -1.49 6.41
N LEU A 138 9.13 -2.38 5.43
CA LEU A 138 8.26 -2.28 4.26
C LEU A 138 6.99 -3.12 4.44
N SER A 139 5.86 -2.58 4.05
CA SER A 139 4.65 -3.40 3.83
C SER A 139 4.86 -4.32 2.62
N ASP A 140 4.46 -5.59 2.72
CA ASP A 140 4.70 -6.56 1.64
C ASP A 140 3.99 -6.18 0.33
N LYS A 141 2.78 -5.61 0.44
CA LYS A 141 1.85 -5.36 -0.67
C LYS A 141 1.82 -3.90 -1.15
N SER A 142 2.72 -3.04 -0.66
CA SER A 142 2.78 -1.64 -1.07
C SER A 142 4.19 -1.21 -1.43
N ASP A 143 4.28 -0.31 -2.41
CA ASP A 143 5.51 0.36 -2.80
C ASP A 143 5.75 1.59 -1.94
N VAL A 144 7.03 1.94 -1.79
CA VAL A 144 7.47 3.18 -1.14
C VAL A 144 8.22 4.00 -2.19
N PHE A 145 7.73 5.21 -2.44
CA PHE A 145 8.34 6.11 -3.42
C PHE A 145 9.04 7.28 -2.74
N LEU A 146 10.29 7.50 -3.16
CA LEU A 146 11.00 8.75 -2.98
C LEU A 146 10.74 9.62 -4.21
N LEU A 147 10.28 10.86 -4.03
CA LEU A 147 9.97 11.78 -5.12
C LEU A 147 10.82 13.04 -4.99
N ALA A 148 11.31 13.57 -6.10
CA ALA A 148 11.93 14.89 -6.18
C ALA A 148 11.10 15.79 -7.08
N LEU A 149 10.96 17.08 -6.69
CA LEU A 149 10.16 18.10 -7.36
C LEU A 149 11.05 19.27 -7.75
N CYS A 150 11.06 19.61 -9.05
CA CYS A 150 11.78 20.74 -9.59
C CYS A 150 10.82 21.66 -10.34
N VAL A 151 10.75 22.94 -9.96
CA VAL A 151 9.92 23.92 -10.65
C VAL A 151 10.72 24.58 -11.78
N GLY A 152 10.26 24.37 -13.01
CA GLY A 152 10.82 25.06 -14.17
C GLY A 152 10.24 26.47 -14.30
N HIS A 153 11.10 27.44 -14.59
CA HIS A 153 10.71 28.82 -14.75
C HIS A 153 10.91 29.29 -16.20
N ASN A 154 9.94 30.03 -16.71
CA ASN A 154 10.10 30.67 -18.01
C ASN A 154 11.05 31.87 -17.92
N LYS A 155 11.39 32.48 -19.06
CA LYS A 155 12.29 33.67 -19.15
C LYS A 155 11.83 34.87 -18.31
N ARG A 156 10.60 34.88 -17.83
CA ARG A 156 10.00 35.94 -16.99
C ARG A 156 9.99 35.58 -15.50
N GLY A 157 10.55 34.44 -15.11
CA GLY A 157 10.58 33.95 -13.72
C GLY A 157 9.27 33.37 -13.22
N VAL A 158 8.28 33.14 -14.11
CA VAL A 158 7.01 32.51 -13.75
C VAL A 158 7.16 30.99 -13.91
N ALA A 159 6.62 30.21 -12.96
CA ALA A 159 6.58 28.76 -13.06
C ALA A 159 5.89 28.33 -14.38
N SER A 160 6.59 27.57 -15.22
CA SER A 160 6.11 27.15 -16.53
C SER A 160 5.72 25.68 -16.56
N ASN A 161 6.47 24.85 -15.87
CA ASN A 161 6.26 23.42 -15.73
C ASN A 161 6.82 22.93 -14.40
N ILE A 162 6.38 21.75 -13.98
CA ILE A 162 6.92 21.05 -12.82
C ILE A 162 7.50 19.73 -13.29
N GLY A 163 8.79 19.54 -13.05
CA GLY A 163 9.47 18.25 -13.26
C GLY A 163 9.38 17.39 -12.01
N LEU A 164 8.94 16.17 -12.19
CA LEU A 164 8.88 15.12 -11.18
C LEU A 164 9.82 13.99 -11.55
N ALA A 165 10.56 13.51 -10.56
CA ALA A 165 11.28 12.24 -10.63
C ALA A 165 10.93 11.43 -9.40
N TRP A 166 10.58 10.15 -9.57
CA TRP A 166 10.32 9.28 -8.41
C TRP A 166 10.93 7.90 -8.60
N LEU A 167 11.39 7.37 -7.50
CA LEU A 167 12.14 6.13 -7.42
C LEU A 167 11.51 5.21 -6.37
N ASN A 168 11.24 3.97 -6.75
CA ASN A 168 11.11 2.88 -5.80
C ASN A 168 12.50 2.29 -5.56
N LEU A 169 13.10 2.60 -4.42
CA LEU A 169 14.46 2.15 -4.12
C LEU A 169 14.56 0.63 -3.95
N ALA A 170 13.50 -0.04 -3.54
CA ALA A 170 13.48 -1.49 -3.33
C ALA A 170 13.50 -2.28 -4.66
N SER A 171 12.93 -1.72 -5.74
CA SER A 171 12.90 -2.35 -7.08
C SER A 171 13.90 -1.72 -8.07
N GLY A 172 14.33 -0.48 -7.83
CA GLY A 172 15.14 0.31 -8.76
C GLY A 172 14.33 0.97 -9.89
N ALA A 173 13.00 0.98 -9.81
CA ALA A 173 12.15 1.60 -10.82
C ALA A 173 12.19 3.13 -10.70
N LEU A 174 12.81 3.78 -11.68
CA LEU A 174 12.91 5.24 -11.82
C LEU A 174 11.95 5.73 -12.89
N ARG A 175 11.18 6.78 -12.57
CA ARG A 175 10.21 7.38 -13.48
C ARG A 175 10.34 8.90 -13.48
N LEU A 176 10.04 9.49 -14.63
CA LEU A 176 10.04 10.95 -14.83
C LEU A 176 8.72 11.40 -15.44
N ALA A 177 8.29 12.61 -15.07
CA ALA A 177 7.19 13.32 -15.74
C ALA A 177 7.44 14.83 -15.71
N GLU A 178 6.95 15.53 -16.71
CA GLU A 178 6.75 16.98 -16.65
C GLU A 178 5.27 17.31 -16.82
N LEU A 179 4.76 18.20 -15.99
CA LEU A 179 3.34 18.53 -15.91
C LEU A 179 3.13 20.01 -15.68
N ALA A 180 1.92 20.48 -15.95
CA ALA A 180 1.52 21.84 -15.64
C ALA A 180 1.34 22.01 -14.10
N PRO A 181 1.57 23.22 -13.55
CA PRO A 181 1.51 23.44 -12.10
C PRO A 181 0.18 23.05 -11.44
N ASP A 182 -0.93 23.17 -12.13
CA ASP A 182 -2.27 22.79 -11.67
C ASP A 182 -2.48 21.26 -11.57
N GLN A 183 -1.68 20.47 -12.27
CA GLN A 183 -1.74 19.00 -12.25
C GLN A 183 -0.93 18.37 -11.09
N LEU A 184 -0.12 19.16 -10.37
CA LEU A 184 0.75 18.65 -9.31
C LEU A 184 0.00 17.86 -8.23
N GLY A 185 -1.12 18.39 -7.75
CA GLY A 185 -1.91 17.73 -6.70
C GLY A 185 -2.40 16.35 -7.12
N ALA A 186 -2.92 16.23 -8.34
CA ALA A 186 -3.40 14.97 -8.89
C ALA A 186 -2.26 13.93 -9.08
N ALA A 187 -1.08 14.38 -9.54
CA ALA A 187 0.08 13.54 -9.68
C ALA A 187 0.60 13.03 -8.32
N LEU A 188 0.69 13.89 -7.31
CA LEU A 188 1.12 13.50 -5.96
C LEU A 188 0.15 12.51 -5.31
N GLU A 189 -1.16 12.71 -5.45
CA GLU A 189 -2.15 11.74 -4.95
C GLU A 189 -2.09 10.38 -5.69
N ARG A 190 -1.73 10.39 -6.97
CA ARG A 190 -1.53 9.17 -7.75
C ARG A 190 -0.27 8.41 -7.33
N ILE A 191 0.85 9.12 -7.18
CA ILE A 191 2.15 8.53 -6.84
C ILE A 191 2.20 8.15 -5.36
N ARG A 192 1.58 8.94 -4.47
CA ARG A 192 1.61 8.79 -3.01
C ARG A 192 3.04 8.63 -2.47
N PRO A 193 3.91 9.61 -2.69
CA PRO A 193 5.29 9.51 -2.24
C PRO A 193 5.35 9.50 -0.71
N ALA A 194 6.20 8.65 -0.16
CA ALA A 194 6.49 8.63 1.28
C ALA A 194 7.36 9.82 1.69
N GLU A 195 8.20 10.29 0.76
CA GLU A 195 9.11 11.41 0.96
C GLU A 195 9.23 12.24 -0.31
N ILE A 196 9.22 13.57 -0.15
CA ILE A 196 9.33 14.54 -1.25
C ILE A 196 10.57 15.41 -1.02
N LEU A 197 11.49 15.38 -1.99
CA LEU A 197 12.67 16.23 -2.02
C LEU A 197 12.32 17.54 -2.73
N ALA A 198 12.54 18.66 -2.07
CA ALA A 198 12.30 19.98 -2.63
C ALA A 198 13.40 20.98 -2.21
N ALA A 199 13.70 21.94 -3.06
CA ALA A 199 14.56 23.07 -2.71
C ALA A 199 13.79 24.12 -1.90
N ASP A 200 14.50 24.94 -1.13
CA ASP A 200 13.92 26.10 -0.48
C ASP A 200 13.23 27.00 -1.53
N GLY A 201 12.02 27.45 -1.25
CA GLY A 201 11.21 28.25 -2.19
C GLY A 201 10.30 27.43 -3.13
N THR A 202 10.50 26.10 -3.23
CA THR A 202 9.57 25.22 -3.96
C THR A 202 8.65 24.44 -3.03
N ILE A 203 8.97 24.39 -1.74
CA ILE A 203 8.20 23.66 -0.70
C ILE A 203 6.75 24.17 -0.60
N GLU A 204 6.54 25.46 -0.78
CA GLU A 204 5.21 26.09 -0.74
C GLU A 204 4.27 25.59 -1.85
N SER A 205 4.83 24.99 -2.91
CA SER A 205 4.06 24.39 -4.00
C SER A 205 3.51 22.99 -3.67
N VAL A 206 4.00 22.36 -2.58
CA VAL A 206 3.59 21.01 -2.19
C VAL A 206 2.35 21.08 -1.31
N PRO A 207 1.21 20.47 -1.68
CA PRO A 207 0.03 20.39 -0.83
C PRO A 207 0.33 19.71 0.50
N ALA A 208 -0.27 20.18 1.59
CA ALA A 208 -0.07 19.61 2.91
C ALA A 208 -0.55 18.15 2.97
N GLY A 209 0.20 17.29 3.67
CA GLY A 209 -0.16 15.88 3.90
C GLY A 209 0.19 14.91 2.78
N MET A 210 0.91 15.35 1.74
CA MET A 210 1.28 14.51 0.58
C MET A 210 2.57 13.69 0.76
N GLY A 211 3.13 13.61 1.95
CA GLY A 211 4.37 12.88 2.28
C GLY A 211 5.27 13.71 3.19
N ALA A 212 6.35 13.09 3.68
CA ALA A 212 7.38 13.82 4.42
C ALA A 212 8.18 14.71 3.47
N ILE A 213 8.38 15.99 3.82
CA ILE A 213 9.12 16.93 2.98
C ILE A 213 10.56 17.04 3.49
N THR A 214 11.52 16.72 2.63
CA THR A 214 12.95 16.84 2.90
C THR A 214 13.56 17.97 2.08
N ARG A 215 14.20 18.92 2.77
CA ARG A 215 14.88 20.05 2.13
C ARG A 215 16.21 19.62 1.55
N VAL A 216 16.41 19.96 0.29
CA VAL A 216 17.64 19.63 -0.44
C VAL A 216 18.21 20.91 -1.07
N PRO A 217 19.53 21.10 -1.06
CA PRO A 217 20.16 22.29 -1.67
C PRO A 217 19.74 22.50 -3.13
N ALA A 218 19.43 23.73 -3.51
CA ALA A 218 18.93 24.06 -4.85
C ALA A 218 19.87 23.64 -6.00
N TRP A 219 21.20 23.58 -5.76
CA TRP A 219 22.17 23.14 -6.77
C TRP A 219 22.07 21.64 -7.11
N HIS A 220 21.40 20.81 -6.28
CA HIS A 220 21.13 19.42 -6.62
C HIS A 220 20.16 19.31 -7.80
N PHE A 221 19.32 20.31 -8.01
CA PHE A 221 18.32 20.38 -9.09
C PHE A 221 18.86 21.01 -10.38
N ASP A 222 20.19 21.21 -10.50
CA ASP A 222 20.79 21.74 -11.73
C ASP A 222 20.52 20.78 -12.90
N ILE A 223 19.95 21.30 -13.97
CA ILE A 223 19.45 20.51 -15.11
C ILE A 223 20.58 19.81 -15.86
N ALA A 224 21.70 20.53 -16.09
CA ALA A 224 22.83 19.99 -16.84
C ALA A 224 23.51 18.85 -16.06
N SER A 225 23.74 19.07 -14.76
CA SER A 225 24.29 18.07 -13.85
C SER A 225 23.35 16.88 -13.69
N GLY A 226 22.02 17.12 -13.61
CA GLY A 226 21.02 16.08 -13.52
C GLY A 226 20.96 15.19 -14.76
N THR A 227 20.99 15.79 -15.95
CA THR A 227 21.05 15.05 -17.23
C THR A 227 22.33 14.20 -17.32
N GLN A 228 23.50 14.76 -16.98
CA GLN A 228 24.74 14.01 -17.00
C GLN A 228 24.72 12.83 -16.02
N ARG A 229 24.22 13.04 -14.79
CA ARG A 229 24.07 11.98 -13.78
C ARG A 229 23.14 10.85 -14.23
N LEU A 230 22.05 11.19 -14.91
CA LEU A 230 21.16 10.16 -15.51
C LEU A 230 21.89 9.36 -16.58
N CYS A 231 22.63 10.02 -17.46
CA CYS A 231 23.43 9.33 -18.48
C CYS A 231 24.48 8.41 -17.83
N ASP A 232 25.21 8.91 -16.81
CA ASP A 232 26.21 8.13 -16.08
C ASP A 232 25.57 6.94 -15.34
N GLN A 233 24.41 7.15 -14.70
CA GLN A 233 23.69 6.11 -13.96
C GLN A 233 23.16 5.00 -14.87
N LEU A 234 22.67 5.37 -16.06
CA LEU A 234 22.10 4.44 -17.04
C LEU A 234 23.15 3.90 -18.02
N GLU A 235 24.40 4.35 -17.92
CA GLU A 235 25.53 3.97 -18.78
C GLU A 235 25.24 4.26 -20.27
N VAL A 236 24.62 5.41 -20.55
CA VAL A 236 24.23 5.84 -21.93
C VAL A 236 24.83 7.19 -22.30
N ALA A 237 24.97 7.43 -23.59
CA ALA A 237 25.49 8.70 -24.10
C ALA A 237 24.44 9.82 -24.16
N SER A 238 23.17 9.47 -24.31
CA SER A 238 22.04 10.41 -24.33
C SER A 238 20.75 9.75 -23.79
N LEU A 239 19.78 10.58 -23.40
CA LEU A 239 18.48 10.14 -22.89
C LEU A 239 17.41 10.02 -23.98
N ASP A 240 17.77 10.17 -25.26
CA ASP A 240 16.82 10.10 -26.39
C ASP A 240 16.09 8.77 -26.47
N GLY A 241 16.81 7.66 -26.23
CA GLY A 241 16.23 6.31 -26.25
C GLY A 241 15.12 6.08 -25.19
N PHE A 242 15.12 6.91 -24.13
CA PHE A 242 14.09 6.88 -23.08
C PHE A 242 13.01 7.96 -23.28
N GLY A 243 13.14 8.83 -24.29
CA GLY A 243 12.25 9.99 -24.47
C GLY A 243 12.44 11.11 -23.44
N ALA A 244 13.53 11.08 -22.67
CA ALA A 244 13.76 12.00 -21.56
C ALA A 244 14.68 13.18 -21.91
N GLN A 245 15.25 13.24 -23.11
CA GLN A 245 16.22 14.28 -23.48
C GLN A 245 15.63 15.70 -23.43
N ALA A 246 14.34 15.84 -23.74
CA ALA A 246 13.65 17.13 -23.74
C ALA A 246 13.10 17.55 -22.37
N LEU A 247 13.10 16.65 -21.37
CA LEU A 247 12.54 16.88 -20.03
C LEU A 247 13.57 17.62 -19.15
N THR A 248 13.50 18.94 -19.15
CA THR A 248 14.51 19.76 -18.45
C THR A 248 14.34 19.72 -16.94
N SER A 249 13.17 20.09 -16.44
CA SER A 249 12.89 20.16 -15.01
C SER A 249 12.87 18.77 -14.37
N ALA A 250 12.35 17.75 -15.07
CA ALA A 250 12.35 16.37 -14.58
C ALA A 250 13.76 15.80 -14.47
N ASN A 251 14.67 16.14 -15.42
CA ASN A 251 16.07 15.71 -15.33
C ASN A 251 16.78 16.37 -14.15
N GLY A 252 16.50 17.64 -13.85
CA GLY A 252 16.97 18.29 -12.63
C GLY A 252 16.46 17.60 -11.36
N ALA A 253 15.17 17.26 -11.31
CA ALA A 253 14.58 16.51 -10.21
C ALA A 253 15.26 15.13 -10.03
N ALA A 254 15.49 14.41 -11.12
CA ALA A 254 16.18 13.12 -11.09
C ALA A 254 17.63 13.21 -10.59
N GLY A 255 18.34 14.28 -10.95
CA GLY A 255 19.67 14.57 -10.42
C GLY A 255 19.69 14.68 -8.90
N ALA A 256 18.76 15.48 -8.34
CA ALA A 256 18.61 15.64 -6.89
C ALA A 256 18.24 14.30 -6.21
N LEU A 257 17.32 13.56 -6.80
CA LEU A 257 16.86 12.28 -6.31
C LEU A 257 17.98 11.23 -6.24
N LEU A 258 18.77 11.09 -7.29
CA LEU A 258 19.88 10.14 -7.36
C LEU A 258 21.02 10.51 -6.37
N ILE A 259 21.34 11.81 -6.21
CA ILE A 259 22.30 12.28 -5.22
C ILE A 259 21.84 11.89 -3.82
N TYR A 260 20.59 12.21 -3.49
CA TYR A 260 20.04 11.94 -2.16
C TYR A 260 19.96 10.45 -1.85
N ALA A 261 19.42 9.65 -2.78
CA ALA A 261 19.31 8.21 -2.60
C ALA A 261 20.67 7.53 -2.45
N ALA A 262 21.68 7.91 -3.24
CA ALA A 262 23.04 7.37 -3.10
C ALA A 262 23.70 7.78 -1.76
N ALA A 263 23.53 9.04 -1.33
CA ALA A 263 24.05 9.52 -0.06
C ALA A 263 23.42 8.82 1.14
N THR A 264 22.10 8.62 1.15
CA THR A 264 21.39 7.97 2.25
C THR A 264 21.73 6.48 2.37
N GLN A 265 21.97 5.80 1.26
CA GLN A 265 22.37 4.38 1.24
C GLN A 265 23.89 4.17 1.44
N GLY A 266 24.71 5.19 1.26
CA GLY A 266 26.18 5.07 1.29
C GLY A 266 26.74 4.15 0.19
N GLN A 267 25.96 3.87 -0.86
CA GLN A 267 26.27 2.93 -1.94
C GLN A 267 25.81 3.46 -3.29
N GLN A 268 26.42 2.92 -4.36
CA GLN A 268 25.92 3.16 -5.71
C GLN A 268 24.60 2.44 -5.96
N LEU A 269 23.68 3.08 -6.68
CA LEU A 269 22.35 2.56 -6.98
C LEU A 269 22.37 1.64 -8.22
N ARG A 270 23.12 0.56 -8.20
CA ARG A 270 23.42 -0.30 -9.37
C ARG A 270 22.19 -0.98 -9.99
N HIS A 271 21.07 -1.06 -9.26
CA HIS A 271 19.81 -1.60 -9.74
C HIS A 271 18.93 -0.57 -10.45
N VAL A 272 19.26 0.71 -10.40
CA VAL A 272 18.57 1.74 -11.18
C VAL A 272 19.19 1.77 -12.58
N ARG A 273 18.71 0.89 -13.47
CA ARG A 273 19.23 0.69 -14.82
C ARG A 273 18.25 1.05 -15.92
N SER A 274 17.01 1.36 -15.57
CA SER A 274 15.98 1.75 -16.50
C SER A 274 15.29 3.02 -16.05
N LEU A 275 14.83 3.78 -17.01
CA LEU A 275 14.08 5.01 -16.85
C LEU A 275 12.80 4.89 -17.66
N LYS A 276 11.66 5.22 -17.07
CA LYS A 276 10.41 5.36 -17.80
C LYS A 276 9.91 6.80 -17.71
N VAL A 277 9.68 7.42 -18.85
CA VAL A 277 8.93 8.68 -18.93
C VAL A 277 7.44 8.34 -18.87
N GLU A 278 6.71 8.95 -17.96
CA GLU A 278 5.27 8.82 -17.87
C GLU A 278 4.58 10.02 -18.51
N ASN A 279 3.72 9.72 -19.48
CA ASN A 279 2.81 10.71 -20.06
C ASN A 279 1.39 10.40 -19.56
N GLU A 280 0.71 11.39 -18.98
CA GLU A 280 -0.67 11.20 -18.53
C GLU A 280 -1.61 10.75 -19.63
N SER A 281 -1.33 11.09 -20.88
CA SER A 281 -2.10 10.67 -22.05
C SER A 281 -2.05 9.18 -22.35
N GLU A 282 -1.11 8.42 -21.77
CA GLU A 282 -1.02 6.96 -21.93
C GLU A 282 -2.04 6.21 -21.08
N TYR A 283 -2.59 6.86 -20.06
CA TYR A 283 -3.49 6.26 -19.09
C TYR A 283 -4.88 6.89 -19.16
N ILE A 284 -5.89 6.12 -18.74
CA ILE A 284 -7.21 6.68 -18.46
C ILE A 284 -7.07 7.64 -17.29
N GLY A 285 -7.41 8.90 -17.49
CA GLY A 285 -7.36 9.94 -16.47
C GLY A 285 -8.35 9.64 -15.35
N LEU A 286 -7.84 9.57 -14.12
CA LEU A 286 -8.64 9.46 -12.90
C LEU A 286 -8.23 10.61 -11.98
N ASP A 287 -9.13 11.51 -11.70
CA ASP A 287 -8.87 12.58 -10.72
C ASP A 287 -8.85 12.03 -9.28
N PRO A 288 -8.37 12.80 -8.31
CA PRO A 288 -8.31 12.38 -6.91
C PRO A 288 -9.67 11.97 -6.33
N SER A 289 -10.71 12.75 -6.63
CA SER A 289 -12.08 12.46 -6.20
C SER A 289 -12.59 11.14 -6.78
N THR A 290 -12.33 10.88 -8.06
CA THR A 290 -12.69 9.64 -8.74
C THR A 290 -12.01 8.42 -8.14
N ARG A 291 -10.70 8.48 -7.86
CA ARG A 291 -9.98 7.37 -7.21
C ARG A 291 -10.57 7.01 -5.85
N ARG A 292 -10.90 8.02 -5.06
CA ARG A 292 -11.52 7.88 -3.73
C ARG A 292 -12.96 7.37 -3.84
N ASN A 293 -13.79 7.96 -4.72
CA ASN A 293 -15.19 7.60 -4.88
C ASN A 293 -15.39 6.19 -5.44
N LEU A 294 -14.47 5.69 -6.25
CA LEU A 294 -14.48 4.30 -6.76
C LEU A 294 -13.89 3.30 -5.76
N GLU A 295 -13.35 3.74 -4.62
CA GLU A 295 -12.80 2.89 -3.57
C GLU A 295 -11.82 1.83 -4.14
N LEU A 296 -10.87 2.28 -4.97
CA LEU A 296 -9.98 1.37 -5.68
C LEU A 296 -9.08 0.58 -4.72
N THR A 297 -8.42 1.25 -3.78
CA THR A 297 -7.46 0.66 -2.83
C THR A 297 -7.73 1.00 -1.38
N GLU A 298 -8.59 1.98 -1.12
CA GLU A 298 -9.03 2.41 0.21
C GLU A 298 -10.52 2.79 0.13
N THR A 299 -11.27 2.44 1.18
CA THR A 299 -12.67 2.83 1.30
C THR A 299 -12.79 4.33 1.64
N LEU A 300 -13.96 4.91 1.45
CA LEU A 300 -14.24 6.29 1.89
C LEU A 300 -13.98 6.53 3.39
N ARG A 301 -13.93 5.45 4.19
CA ARG A 301 -13.62 5.49 5.63
C ARG A 301 -12.12 5.30 5.92
N GLY A 302 -11.27 5.18 4.90
CA GLY A 302 -9.83 4.98 5.04
C GLY A 302 -9.40 3.57 5.43
N THR A 303 -10.24 2.55 5.22
CA THR A 303 -9.88 1.13 5.41
C THR A 303 -9.44 0.50 4.09
N GLU A 304 -8.53 -0.47 4.13
CA GLU A 304 -8.06 -1.16 2.92
C GLU A 304 -9.08 -2.18 2.36
N SER A 305 -10.07 -2.58 3.14
CA SER A 305 -11.12 -3.52 2.75
C SER A 305 -12.46 -3.08 3.32
N PRO A 306 -13.58 -3.30 2.57
CA PRO A 306 -13.69 -3.91 1.25
C PRO A 306 -13.44 -2.90 0.11
N THR A 307 -12.51 -3.20 -0.80
CA THR A 307 -12.15 -2.36 -1.96
C THR A 307 -12.02 -3.21 -3.21
N LEU A 308 -11.92 -2.59 -4.40
CA LEU A 308 -11.65 -3.34 -5.62
C LEU A 308 -10.31 -4.09 -5.53
N TYR A 309 -9.26 -3.44 -5.00
CA TYR A 309 -7.96 -4.07 -4.76
C TYR A 309 -8.09 -5.29 -3.85
N SER A 310 -8.74 -5.17 -2.69
CA SER A 310 -8.87 -6.28 -1.73
C SER A 310 -9.67 -7.47 -2.29
N LEU A 311 -10.61 -7.22 -3.22
CA LEU A 311 -11.33 -8.26 -3.92
C LEU A 311 -10.46 -8.99 -4.95
N LEU A 312 -9.66 -8.25 -5.72
CA LEU A 312 -8.84 -8.79 -6.80
C LEU A 312 -7.54 -9.44 -6.31
N ASP A 313 -7.01 -9.00 -5.17
CA ASP A 313 -5.71 -9.45 -4.65
C ASP A 313 -5.78 -10.88 -4.10
N THR A 314 -5.75 -11.82 -5.01
CA THR A 314 -5.51 -13.25 -4.72
C THR A 314 -4.11 -13.69 -5.16
N CYS A 315 -3.21 -12.73 -5.39
CA CYS A 315 -1.83 -13.00 -5.78
C CYS A 315 -1.13 -13.92 -4.78
N CYS A 316 -0.30 -14.82 -5.30
CA CYS A 316 0.49 -15.75 -4.51
C CYS A 316 1.79 -15.11 -4.00
N THR A 317 2.26 -14.05 -4.66
CA THR A 317 3.49 -13.32 -4.34
C THR A 317 3.20 -11.86 -3.99
N ALA A 318 4.02 -11.27 -3.14
CA ALA A 318 3.93 -9.85 -2.83
C ALA A 318 4.21 -8.95 -4.05
N MET A 319 5.03 -9.44 -4.99
CA MET A 319 5.33 -8.75 -6.26
C MET A 319 4.07 -8.59 -7.12
N GLY A 320 3.25 -9.65 -7.26
CA GLY A 320 1.97 -9.61 -7.96
C GLY A 320 0.99 -8.63 -7.31
N SER A 321 0.88 -8.62 -5.98
CA SER A 321 0.02 -7.70 -5.24
C SER A 321 0.41 -6.23 -5.46
N ARG A 322 1.73 -5.90 -5.47
CA ARG A 322 2.22 -4.55 -5.77
C ARG A 322 1.90 -4.15 -7.21
N LEU A 323 2.10 -5.06 -8.15
CA LEU A 323 1.80 -4.82 -9.56
C LEU A 323 0.30 -4.59 -9.79
N LEU A 324 -0.59 -5.34 -9.11
CA LEU A 324 -2.03 -5.12 -9.14
C LEU A 324 -2.38 -3.69 -8.70
N ARG A 325 -1.85 -3.26 -7.54
CA ARG A 325 -2.06 -1.89 -7.04
C ARG A 325 -1.61 -0.85 -8.07
N HIS A 326 -0.46 -1.07 -8.69
CA HIS A 326 0.04 -0.19 -9.74
C HIS A 326 -0.90 -0.14 -10.96
N TRP A 327 -1.37 -1.29 -11.46
CA TRP A 327 -2.24 -1.34 -12.64
C TRP A 327 -3.61 -0.69 -12.39
N LEU A 328 -4.18 -0.81 -11.20
CA LEU A 328 -5.44 -0.15 -10.83
C LEU A 328 -5.33 1.39 -10.84
N HIS A 329 -4.17 1.92 -10.48
CA HIS A 329 -3.93 3.37 -10.51
C HIS A 329 -3.44 3.90 -11.86
N HIS A 330 -3.03 3.01 -12.77
CA HIS A 330 -2.46 3.32 -14.09
C HIS A 330 -3.14 2.47 -15.19
N PRO A 331 -4.48 2.55 -15.35
CA PRO A 331 -5.17 1.80 -16.39
C PRO A 331 -4.73 2.34 -17.76
N PRO A 332 -4.21 1.51 -18.68
CA PRO A 332 -3.76 1.97 -19.97
C PRO A 332 -4.94 2.47 -20.82
N ARG A 333 -4.76 3.58 -21.53
CA ARG A 333 -5.78 4.12 -22.45
C ARG A 333 -5.92 3.27 -23.71
N ALA A 334 -4.80 2.73 -24.20
CA ALA A 334 -4.79 1.86 -25.35
C ALA A 334 -5.23 0.44 -24.97
N SER A 335 -6.26 -0.09 -25.65
CA SER A 335 -6.83 -1.43 -25.38
C SER A 335 -5.90 -2.60 -25.68
N VAL A 336 -4.83 -2.39 -26.48
CA VAL A 336 -3.91 -3.46 -26.92
C VAL A 336 -3.30 -4.22 -25.75
N ALA A 337 -2.86 -3.51 -24.70
CA ALA A 337 -2.30 -4.14 -23.51
C ALA A 337 -3.35 -4.96 -22.74
N ALA A 338 -4.57 -4.43 -22.61
CA ALA A 338 -5.68 -5.11 -21.96
C ALA A 338 -6.10 -6.37 -22.75
N GLN A 339 -6.22 -6.27 -24.07
CA GLN A 339 -6.53 -7.42 -24.94
C GLN A 339 -5.48 -8.54 -24.84
N ALA A 340 -4.19 -8.19 -24.78
CA ALA A 340 -3.13 -9.17 -24.60
C ALA A 340 -3.23 -9.90 -23.23
N ARG A 341 -3.64 -9.18 -22.19
CA ARG A 341 -3.91 -9.74 -20.86
C ARG A 341 -5.14 -10.63 -20.86
N HIS A 342 -6.24 -10.22 -21.53
CA HIS A 342 -7.45 -11.05 -21.67
C HIS A 342 -7.15 -12.36 -22.41
N GLN A 343 -6.34 -12.32 -23.45
CA GLN A 343 -5.91 -13.55 -24.15
C GLN A 343 -5.09 -14.47 -23.24
N ALA A 344 -4.19 -13.89 -22.42
CA ALA A 344 -3.41 -14.68 -21.45
C ALA A 344 -4.31 -15.30 -20.38
N ILE A 345 -5.29 -14.56 -19.85
CA ILE A 345 -6.28 -15.07 -18.88
C ILE A 345 -7.08 -16.23 -19.51
N GLY A 346 -7.58 -16.06 -20.74
CA GLY A 346 -8.30 -17.12 -21.47
C GLY A 346 -7.45 -18.38 -21.63
N ALA A 347 -6.19 -18.24 -22.04
CA ALA A 347 -5.26 -19.36 -22.16
C ALA A 347 -5.00 -20.08 -20.82
N LEU A 348 -4.93 -19.33 -19.70
CA LEU A 348 -4.78 -19.89 -18.35
C LEU A 348 -6.04 -20.67 -17.89
N LEU A 349 -7.22 -20.21 -18.28
CA LEU A 349 -8.50 -20.84 -17.95
C LEU A 349 -8.72 -22.12 -18.77
N ASP A 350 -8.31 -22.12 -20.05
CA ASP A 350 -8.44 -23.25 -20.98
C ASP A 350 -7.32 -24.30 -20.82
N ALA A 351 -6.34 -24.03 -19.94
CA ALA A 351 -5.19 -24.90 -19.74
C ALA A 351 -5.56 -26.29 -19.21
N PRO A 352 -4.88 -27.37 -19.67
CA PRO A 352 -5.16 -28.71 -19.19
C PRO A 352 -4.85 -28.87 -17.68
N PRO A 353 -5.48 -29.81 -16.97
CA PRO A 353 -5.37 -29.91 -15.52
C PRO A 353 -3.93 -30.02 -14.98
N ASN A 354 -3.02 -30.63 -15.73
CA ASN A 354 -1.62 -30.84 -15.33
C ASN A 354 -0.78 -29.56 -15.35
N ALA A 355 -1.04 -28.66 -16.31
CA ALA A 355 -0.42 -27.34 -16.42
C ALA A 355 -1.36 -26.24 -15.95
N GLY A 356 -2.55 -26.58 -15.46
CA GLY A 356 -3.63 -25.68 -15.17
C GLY A 356 -3.34 -24.66 -14.05
N LEU A 357 -4.22 -23.70 -13.95
CA LEU A 357 -4.15 -22.52 -13.05
C LEU A 357 -3.78 -22.90 -11.61
N ASP A 358 -4.36 -23.98 -11.05
CA ASP A 358 -4.11 -24.36 -9.66
C ASP A 358 -2.69 -24.90 -9.43
N SER A 359 -2.14 -25.63 -10.41
CA SER A 359 -0.75 -26.11 -10.41
C SER A 359 0.23 -24.93 -10.51
N LEU A 360 -0.07 -23.96 -11.40
CA LEU A 360 0.71 -22.73 -11.57
C LEU A 360 0.73 -21.91 -10.26
N ARG A 361 -0.44 -21.67 -9.66
CA ARG A 361 -0.56 -20.93 -8.41
C ARG A 361 0.14 -21.63 -7.24
N SER A 362 0.11 -22.96 -7.20
CA SER A 362 0.87 -23.73 -6.21
C SER A 362 2.37 -23.55 -6.32
N ALA A 363 2.91 -23.48 -7.54
CA ALA A 363 4.32 -23.18 -7.76
C ALA A 363 4.67 -21.74 -7.38
N LEU A 364 3.83 -20.77 -7.73
CA LEU A 364 4.03 -19.35 -7.41
C LEU A 364 4.06 -19.09 -5.89
N ARG A 365 3.32 -19.84 -5.07
CA ARG A 365 3.38 -19.72 -3.59
C ARG A 365 4.75 -20.03 -2.97
N GLN A 366 5.61 -20.72 -3.70
CA GLN A 366 6.96 -21.07 -3.23
C GLN A 366 8.01 -20.05 -3.68
N ILE A 367 7.63 -19.06 -4.47
CA ILE A 367 8.52 -18.04 -5.02
C ILE A 367 8.71 -16.92 -3.98
N ALA A 368 9.98 -16.62 -3.72
CA ALA A 368 10.34 -15.49 -2.85
C ALA A 368 10.16 -14.13 -3.57
N ASP A 369 10.21 -13.04 -2.79
CA ASP A 369 10.18 -11.66 -3.31
C ASP A 369 11.51 -11.29 -3.97
N VAL A 370 11.71 -11.80 -5.20
CA VAL A 370 12.94 -11.59 -5.99
C VAL A 370 13.21 -10.12 -6.23
N GLU A 371 12.17 -9.30 -6.40
CA GLU A 371 12.29 -7.87 -6.64
C GLU A 371 13.02 -7.16 -5.49
N ARG A 372 12.53 -7.33 -4.26
CA ARG A 372 13.14 -6.73 -3.06
C ARG A 372 14.49 -7.35 -2.69
N ILE A 373 14.65 -8.65 -2.92
CA ILE A 373 15.94 -9.31 -2.73
C ILE A 373 16.98 -8.72 -3.68
N THR A 374 16.63 -8.50 -4.95
CA THR A 374 17.51 -7.89 -5.95
C THR A 374 17.93 -6.46 -5.56
N GLY A 375 17.00 -5.65 -5.04
CA GLY A 375 17.32 -4.32 -4.53
C GLY A 375 18.34 -4.36 -3.37
N ARG A 376 18.12 -5.24 -2.39
CA ARG A 376 19.08 -5.43 -1.28
C ARG A 376 20.42 -5.98 -1.75
N LEU A 377 20.42 -6.88 -2.73
CA LEU A 377 21.65 -7.38 -3.35
C LEU A 377 22.45 -6.25 -3.99
N ALA A 378 21.80 -5.40 -4.77
CA ALA A 378 22.46 -4.27 -5.42
C ALA A 378 23.07 -3.26 -4.44
N LEU A 379 22.43 -3.10 -3.28
CA LEU A 379 22.89 -2.25 -2.18
C LEU A 379 23.82 -2.99 -1.21
N LEU A 380 24.26 -4.21 -1.52
CA LEU A 380 25.13 -5.05 -0.68
C LEU A 380 24.60 -5.26 0.74
N SER A 381 23.29 -5.17 0.92
CA SER A 381 22.59 -5.30 2.20
C SER A 381 21.74 -6.58 2.31
N ALA A 382 21.80 -7.44 1.29
CA ALA A 382 21.10 -8.73 1.30
C ALA A 382 21.56 -9.59 2.48
N ARG A 383 20.62 -10.28 3.11
CA ARG A 383 20.87 -11.19 4.23
C ARG A 383 21.10 -12.63 3.71
N PRO A 384 21.74 -13.51 4.49
CA PRO A 384 21.99 -14.87 4.05
C PRO A 384 20.73 -15.62 3.59
N ARG A 385 19.60 -15.41 4.29
CA ARG A 385 18.31 -16.00 3.92
C ARG A 385 17.72 -15.43 2.63
N ASP A 386 18.03 -14.19 2.28
CA ASP A 386 17.66 -13.63 0.98
C ASP A 386 18.31 -14.42 -0.16
N LEU A 387 19.61 -14.77 0.00
CA LEU A 387 20.35 -15.50 -1.00
C LEU A 387 19.92 -16.98 -1.11
N SER A 388 19.58 -17.64 0.02
CA SER A 388 19.01 -18.99 -0.02
C SER A 388 17.62 -18.98 -0.67
N SER A 389 16.76 -18.02 -0.35
CA SER A 389 15.45 -17.86 -0.97
C SER A 389 15.53 -17.57 -2.48
N LEU A 390 16.53 -16.78 -2.90
CA LEU A 390 16.81 -16.52 -4.31
C LEU A 390 17.28 -17.81 -5.04
N ARG A 391 18.20 -18.56 -4.41
CA ARG A 391 18.65 -19.88 -4.90
C ARG A 391 17.45 -20.82 -5.12
N ASP A 392 16.61 -20.98 -4.11
CA ASP A 392 15.49 -21.91 -4.12
C ASP A 392 14.44 -21.48 -5.18
N THR A 393 14.21 -20.19 -5.30
CA THR A 393 13.39 -19.62 -6.38
C THR A 393 13.96 -19.96 -7.75
N PHE A 394 15.25 -19.69 -8.00
CA PHE A 394 15.86 -19.96 -9.29
C PHE A 394 15.92 -21.45 -9.63
N ALA A 395 16.03 -22.33 -8.62
CA ALA A 395 15.92 -23.77 -8.81
C ALA A 395 14.50 -24.21 -9.24
N ALA A 396 13.46 -23.50 -8.83
CA ALA A 396 12.07 -23.78 -9.19
C ALA A 396 11.66 -23.24 -10.58
N LEU A 397 12.39 -22.23 -11.12
CA LEU A 397 12.00 -21.58 -12.39
C LEU A 397 11.95 -22.53 -13.60
N PRO A 398 12.85 -23.51 -13.82
CA PRO A 398 12.75 -24.39 -14.98
C PRO A 398 11.43 -25.12 -15.06
N ALA A 399 10.95 -25.69 -13.94
CA ALA A 399 9.66 -26.37 -13.89
C ALA A 399 8.47 -25.41 -14.07
N LEU A 400 8.60 -24.17 -13.60
CA LEU A 400 7.59 -23.12 -13.81
C LEU A 400 7.54 -22.71 -15.28
N ARG A 401 8.69 -22.51 -15.94
CA ARG A 401 8.81 -22.20 -17.36
C ARG A 401 8.20 -23.26 -18.24
N GLU A 402 8.46 -24.53 -17.98
CA GLU A 402 7.89 -25.66 -18.72
C GLU A 402 6.36 -25.61 -18.69
N ARG A 403 5.76 -25.36 -17.52
CA ARG A 403 4.29 -25.21 -17.40
C ARG A 403 3.76 -24.01 -18.17
N VAL A 404 4.44 -22.87 -18.11
CA VAL A 404 4.04 -21.68 -18.87
C VAL A 404 4.18 -21.93 -20.37
N ALA A 405 5.23 -22.62 -20.83
CA ALA A 405 5.46 -22.97 -22.22
C ALA A 405 4.34 -23.86 -22.81
N GLU A 406 3.81 -24.82 -22.02
CA GLU A 406 2.66 -25.64 -22.44
C GLU A 406 1.40 -24.82 -22.73
N ILE A 407 1.21 -23.69 -22.04
CA ILE A 407 0.06 -22.78 -22.19
C ILE A 407 0.34 -21.67 -23.21
N ALA A 408 1.60 -21.27 -23.35
CA ALA A 408 2.02 -20.06 -24.13
C ALA A 408 1.70 -20.14 -25.64
N SER A 409 1.47 -21.35 -26.20
CA SER A 409 1.13 -21.52 -27.62
C SER A 409 -0.09 -20.70 -28.06
N ASN A 410 -0.98 -20.36 -27.13
CA ASN A 410 -2.25 -19.67 -27.40
C ASN A 410 -2.23 -18.18 -27.03
N ALA A 411 -1.15 -17.66 -26.42
CA ALA A 411 -1.07 -16.27 -25.97
C ALA A 411 0.37 -15.71 -26.01
N ALA A 412 0.63 -14.76 -26.89
CA ALA A 412 1.95 -14.16 -27.07
C ALA A 412 2.49 -13.51 -25.77
N ALA A 413 1.61 -13.01 -24.90
CA ALA A 413 2.00 -12.45 -23.62
C ALA A 413 2.64 -13.52 -22.71
N LEU A 414 2.10 -14.74 -22.66
CA LEU A 414 2.67 -15.85 -21.88
C LEU A 414 4.01 -16.30 -22.44
N GLY A 415 4.22 -16.30 -23.76
CA GLY A 415 5.52 -16.60 -24.36
C GLY A 415 6.62 -15.58 -23.99
N ARG A 416 6.27 -14.28 -23.89
CA ARG A 416 7.19 -13.26 -23.37
C ARG A 416 7.53 -13.50 -21.89
N LEU A 417 6.54 -13.88 -21.09
CA LEU A 417 6.75 -14.19 -19.67
C LEU A 417 7.60 -15.43 -19.50
N GLU A 418 7.37 -16.49 -20.27
CA GLU A 418 8.21 -17.70 -20.27
C GLU A 418 9.68 -17.34 -20.51
N ALA A 419 9.98 -16.55 -21.51
CA ALA A 419 11.34 -16.10 -21.81
C ALA A 419 11.93 -15.22 -20.68
N ALA A 420 11.10 -14.38 -20.03
CA ALA A 420 11.54 -13.52 -18.93
C ALA A 420 11.92 -14.31 -17.66
N LEU A 421 11.34 -15.50 -17.47
CA LEU A 421 11.60 -16.36 -16.32
C LEU A 421 12.92 -17.15 -16.41
N GLU A 422 13.76 -16.93 -17.42
CA GLU A 422 15.06 -17.59 -17.51
C GLU A 422 16.03 -17.05 -16.45
N PRO A 423 16.53 -17.92 -15.53
CA PRO A 423 17.49 -17.50 -14.51
C PRO A 423 18.77 -16.91 -15.15
N PRO A 424 19.40 -15.89 -14.53
CA PRO A 424 20.69 -15.40 -15.01
C PRO A 424 21.74 -16.52 -15.03
N PRO A 425 22.49 -16.71 -16.13
CA PRO A 425 23.44 -17.81 -16.27
C PRO A 425 24.52 -17.76 -15.18
N GLY A 426 24.81 -18.91 -14.56
CA GLY A 426 25.82 -19.04 -13.50
C GLY A 426 25.36 -18.56 -12.10
N CYS A 427 24.26 -17.82 -11.99
CA CYS A 427 23.79 -17.30 -10.71
C CYS A 427 23.33 -18.41 -9.77
N LEU A 428 22.53 -19.36 -10.26
CA LEU A 428 22.07 -20.52 -9.48
C LEU A 428 23.27 -21.41 -9.03
N ASP A 429 24.23 -21.67 -9.93
CA ASP A 429 25.41 -22.46 -9.59
C ASP A 429 26.24 -21.79 -8.48
N LEU A 430 26.48 -20.47 -8.60
CA LEU A 430 27.19 -19.72 -7.56
C LEU A 430 26.46 -19.81 -6.21
N LEU A 431 25.16 -19.53 -6.17
CA LEU A 431 24.37 -19.58 -4.94
C LEU A 431 24.35 -20.98 -4.31
N THR A 432 24.25 -22.02 -5.14
CA THR A 432 24.21 -23.41 -4.67
C THR A 432 25.54 -23.85 -4.07
N ARG A 433 26.66 -23.42 -4.69
CA ARG A 433 28.01 -23.76 -4.18
C ARG A 433 28.40 -22.94 -2.96
N ALA A 434 28.00 -21.65 -2.92
CA ALA A 434 28.51 -20.72 -1.92
C ALA A 434 27.65 -20.66 -0.65
N ILE A 435 26.34 -20.77 -0.75
CA ILE A 435 25.42 -20.56 0.37
C ILE A 435 24.96 -21.89 0.96
N ALA A 436 25.03 -22.00 2.29
CA ALA A 436 24.57 -23.19 3.00
C ALA A 436 23.08 -23.48 2.69
N ALA A 437 22.66 -24.75 2.82
CA ALA A 437 21.27 -25.15 2.57
C ALA A 437 20.30 -24.35 3.46
N GLU A 438 20.60 -24.28 4.75
CA GLU A 438 19.88 -23.49 5.75
C GLU A 438 20.85 -22.52 6.43
N PRO A 439 21.09 -21.33 5.85
CA PRO A 439 22.06 -20.40 6.40
C PRO A 439 21.53 -19.74 7.69
N ALA A 440 22.43 -19.36 8.57
CA ALA A 440 22.12 -18.53 9.74
C ALA A 440 21.46 -17.21 9.30
N ALA A 441 20.69 -16.61 10.21
CA ALA A 441 19.98 -15.34 9.90
C ALA A 441 20.95 -14.18 9.65
N MET A 442 22.10 -14.17 10.32
CA MET A 442 23.13 -13.13 10.21
C MET A 442 24.50 -13.75 10.00
N VAL A 443 25.35 -13.10 9.20
CA VAL A 443 26.71 -13.55 8.90
C VAL A 443 27.57 -13.68 10.17
N ARG A 444 27.35 -12.82 11.15
CA ARG A 444 28.06 -12.85 12.45
C ARG A 444 27.81 -14.12 13.28
N ASP A 445 26.72 -14.85 13.00
CA ASP A 445 26.35 -16.07 13.73
C ASP A 445 27.11 -17.28 13.21
N GLY A 446 27.77 -17.16 12.01
CA GLY A 446 28.47 -18.25 11.33
C GLY A 446 27.53 -19.24 10.65
N GLY A 447 28.05 -20.14 9.85
CA GLY A 447 27.26 -21.18 9.17
C GLY A 447 26.49 -20.69 7.95
N VAL A 448 26.98 -19.64 7.29
CA VAL A 448 26.35 -19.04 6.11
C VAL A 448 26.93 -19.63 4.81
N ILE A 449 28.25 -19.79 4.73
CA ILE A 449 28.94 -20.34 3.57
C ILE A 449 28.86 -21.88 3.60
N ALA A 450 28.56 -22.49 2.47
CA ALA A 450 28.48 -23.94 2.32
C ALA A 450 29.84 -24.60 2.55
N ARG A 451 29.85 -25.81 3.11
CA ARG A 451 31.05 -26.64 3.21
C ARG A 451 31.54 -27.03 1.80
N GLY A 452 32.83 -27.05 1.61
CA GLY A 452 33.48 -27.32 0.33
C GLY A 452 33.62 -26.10 -0.59
N TYR A 453 33.11 -24.93 -0.20
CA TYR A 453 33.28 -23.72 -0.97
C TYR A 453 34.68 -23.08 -0.81
N ASP A 454 35.22 -23.11 0.42
CA ASP A 454 36.53 -22.55 0.75
C ASP A 454 37.26 -23.49 1.73
N ALA A 455 38.42 -24.02 1.30
CA ALA A 455 39.18 -25.01 2.07
C ALA A 455 39.72 -24.43 3.39
N GLU A 456 40.15 -23.14 3.42
CA GLU A 456 40.63 -22.50 4.64
C GLU A 456 39.50 -22.34 5.68
N LEU A 457 38.32 -21.97 5.25
CA LEU A 457 37.13 -21.88 6.14
C LEU A 457 36.79 -23.23 6.72
N ASP A 458 36.77 -24.28 5.90
CA ASP A 458 36.46 -25.63 6.35
C ASP A 458 37.48 -26.13 7.38
N GLU A 459 38.78 -25.92 7.16
CA GLU A 459 39.84 -26.21 8.14
C GLU A 459 39.63 -25.50 9.47
N LEU A 460 39.32 -24.19 9.43
CA LEU A 460 39.06 -23.40 10.63
C LEU A 460 37.82 -23.88 11.40
N ARG A 461 36.77 -24.29 10.69
CA ARG A 461 35.54 -24.88 11.29
C ARG A 461 35.82 -26.24 11.91
N ASP A 462 36.58 -27.07 11.22
CA ASP A 462 36.96 -28.41 11.73
C ASP A 462 37.77 -28.30 13.02
N ILE A 463 38.68 -27.33 13.14
CA ILE A 463 39.37 -27.06 14.38
C ILE A 463 38.42 -26.64 15.51
N SER A 464 37.38 -25.82 15.16
CA SER A 464 36.39 -25.34 16.14
C SER A 464 35.40 -26.45 16.56
N GLU A 465 34.98 -27.30 15.63
CA GLU A 465 34.00 -28.36 15.88
C GLU A 465 34.62 -29.57 16.60
N ASN A 466 35.89 -29.89 16.33
CA ASN A 466 36.59 -30.96 17.00
C ASN A 466 36.96 -30.64 18.47
N CYS A 467 36.61 -29.44 18.96
CA CYS A 467 36.79 -29.08 20.35
C CYS A 467 36.11 -30.05 21.31
N GLY A 468 34.90 -30.55 20.96
CA GLY A 468 34.18 -31.52 21.77
C GLY A 468 34.91 -32.86 21.95
N GLN A 469 35.49 -33.42 20.89
CA GLN A 469 36.24 -34.65 20.94
C GLN A 469 37.56 -34.52 21.74
N PHE A 470 38.29 -33.43 21.50
CA PHE A 470 39.48 -33.09 22.26
C PHE A 470 39.22 -33.01 23.78
N LEU A 471 38.10 -32.33 24.18
CA LEU A 471 37.72 -32.24 25.58
C LEU A 471 37.39 -33.59 26.19
N ILE A 472 36.69 -34.49 25.47
CA ILE A 472 36.36 -35.85 25.92
C ILE A 472 37.64 -36.68 26.06
N ASP A 473 38.53 -36.60 25.08
CA ASP A 473 39.82 -37.32 25.09
C ASP A 473 40.72 -36.78 26.21
N LEU A 474 40.79 -35.50 26.41
CA LEU A 474 41.51 -34.88 27.52
C LEU A 474 40.92 -35.28 28.86
N GLU A 475 39.59 -35.22 29.03
CA GLU A 475 38.90 -35.64 30.23
C GLU A 475 39.19 -37.08 30.56
N THR A 476 39.13 -37.96 29.58
CA THR A 476 39.41 -39.40 29.77
C THR A 476 40.87 -39.62 30.18
N ARG A 477 41.82 -38.99 29.51
CA ARG A 477 43.25 -39.04 29.81
C ARG A 477 43.59 -38.48 31.18
N GLU A 478 43.02 -37.32 31.51
CA GLU A 478 43.29 -36.69 32.81
C GLU A 478 42.60 -37.43 33.99
N ARG A 479 41.45 -38.05 33.78
CA ARG A 479 40.87 -38.98 34.78
C ARG A 479 41.81 -40.19 35.05
N ALA A 480 42.35 -40.78 33.98
CA ALA A 480 43.29 -41.88 34.11
C ALA A 480 44.62 -41.41 34.80
N ARG A 481 45.17 -40.27 34.44
CA ARG A 481 46.40 -39.70 35.00
C ARG A 481 46.29 -39.35 36.47
N THR A 482 45.22 -38.70 36.87
CA THR A 482 45.03 -38.14 38.22
C THR A 482 44.29 -39.09 39.18
N GLY A 483 43.60 -40.08 38.67
CA GLY A 483 42.74 -40.98 39.46
C GLY A 483 41.50 -40.27 40.04
N ILE A 484 41.13 -39.12 39.51
CA ILE A 484 39.95 -38.32 39.90
C ILE A 484 38.78 -38.71 38.99
N SER A 485 37.89 -39.59 39.48
CA SER A 485 36.79 -40.17 38.68
C SER A 485 35.73 -39.15 38.28
N ASN A 486 35.53 -38.09 39.00
CA ASN A 486 34.52 -37.02 38.77
C ASN A 486 35.12 -35.76 38.16
N LEU A 487 36.36 -35.79 37.66
CA LEU A 487 36.95 -34.71 36.89
C LEU A 487 36.13 -34.49 35.62
N ARG A 488 35.82 -33.21 35.29
CA ARG A 488 35.15 -32.81 34.05
C ARG A 488 35.96 -31.76 33.34
N VAL A 489 35.99 -31.82 32.03
CA VAL A 489 36.52 -30.76 31.18
C VAL A 489 35.37 -30.09 30.47
N GLU A 490 35.17 -28.80 30.77
CA GLU A 490 34.01 -28.07 30.27
C GLU A 490 34.43 -26.69 29.74
N TYR A 491 33.49 -26.06 28.99
CA TYR A 491 33.64 -24.69 28.47
C TYR A 491 32.57 -23.76 29.05
N ASN A 492 32.95 -22.53 29.35
CA ASN A 492 32.02 -21.47 29.76
C ASN A 492 32.39 -20.16 29.05
N LYS A 493 31.37 -19.48 28.46
CA LYS A 493 31.57 -18.23 27.72
C LYS A 493 32.33 -17.13 28.49
N VAL A 494 32.22 -17.09 29.84
CA VAL A 494 32.84 -16.06 30.68
C VAL A 494 34.27 -16.46 31.09
N HIS A 495 34.52 -17.75 31.32
CA HIS A 495 35.77 -18.24 31.90
C HIS A 495 36.57 -19.15 30.91
N GLY A 496 36.12 -19.37 29.67
CA GLY A 496 36.76 -20.24 28.70
C GLY A 496 36.75 -21.71 29.09
N PHE A 497 37.74 -22.47 28.64
CA PHE A 497 37.88 -23.89 28.95
C PHE A 497 38.48 -24.11 30.34
N TYR A 498 37.99 -25.09 31.08
CA TYR A 498 38.46 -25.44 32.42
C TYR A 498 38.28 -26.91 32.74
N ILE A 499 39.11 -27.36 33.69
CA ILE A 499 39.00 -28.69 34.32
C ILE A 499 38.33 -28.45 35.68
N GLU A 500 37.16 -29.02 35.92
CA GLU A 500 36.45 -28.90 37.19
C GLU A 500 36.71 -30.14 38.05
N VAL A 501 37.18 -29.89 39.29
CA VAL A 501 37.45 -30.92 40.28
C VAL A 501 36.66 -30.56 41.55
N THR A 502 35.93 -31.53 42.13
CA THR A 502 35.21 -31.34 43.41
C THR A 502 36.18 -31.14 44.56
N ARG A 503 35.82 -30.31 45.54
CA ARG A 503 36.66 -29.97 46.72
C ARG A 503 37.21 -31.18 47.48
N GLY A 504 36.49 -32.29 47.53
CA GLY A 504 36.92 -33.50 48.21
C GLY A 504 38.07 -34.25 47.52
N GLN A 505 38.54 -33.85 46.34
CA GLN A 505 39.61 -34.48 45.59
C GLN A 505 40.70 -33.48 45.13
N THR A 506 40.72 -32.27 45.69
CA THR A 506 41.72 -31.23 45.38
C THR A 506 43.16 -31.65 45.78
N ASP A 507 43.33 -32.50 46.76
CA ASP A 507 44.65 -33.06 47.20
C ASP A 507 45.28 -33.96 46.15
N LYS A 508 44.53 -34.42 45.13
CA LYS A 508 45.04 -35.28 44.04
C LYS A 508 45.36 -34.47 42.78
N VAL A 509 45.16 -33.15 42.82
CA VAL A 509 45.40 -32.30 41.67
C VAL A 509 46.90 -32.13 41.44
N PRO A 510 47.44 -32.42 40.24
CA PRO A 510 48.87 -32.28 39.93
C PRO A 510 49.35 -30.81 39.96
N ASP A 511 50.65 -30.61 40.15
CA ASP A 511 51.28 -29.27 40.19
C ASP A 511 51.20 -28.46 38.88
N ASP A 512 50.96 -29.10 37.75
CA ASP A 512 50.80 -28.48 36.45
C ASP A 512 49.38 -27.88 36.23
N TYR A 513 48.45 -28.15 37.18
CA TYR A 513 47.13 -27.50 37.18
C TYR A 513 47.18 -26.10 37.77
N ARG A 514 46.93 -25.10 36.99
CA ARG A 514 46.84 -23.71 37.45
C ARG A 514 45.37 -23.40 37.82
N ARG A 515 45.12 -23.00 39.08
CA ARG A 515 43.80 -22.62 39.57
C ARG A 515 43.28 -21.37 38.84
N ARG A 516 42.12 -21.47 38.29
CA ARG A 516 41.41 -20.41 37.52
C ARG A 516 40.28 -19.78 38.35
N GLN A 517 39.49 -20.63 39.04
CA GLN A 517 38.37 -20.16 39.87
C GLN A 517 38.07 -21.11 41.02
N THR A 518 37.63 -20.58 42.13
CA THR A 518 37.16 -21.35 43.31
C THR A 518 35.63 -21.17 43.41
N LEU A 519 34.90 -22.27 43.44
CA LEU A 519 33.46 -22.33 43.64
C LEU A 519 33.13 -22.91 45.02
N LYS A 520 31.84 -22.86 45.42
CA LYS A 520 31.41 -23.37 46.74
C LYS A 520 31.75 -24.89 46.91
N ASN A 521 31.57 -25.70 45.88
CA ASN A 521 31.70 -27.15 45.92
C ASN A 521 32.77 -27.74 44.99
N ALA A 522 33.42 -26.91 44.16
CA ALA A 522 34.41 -27.34 43.20
C ALA A 522 35.49 -26.27 42.98
N GLU A 523 36.61 -26.65 42.41
CA GLU A 523 37.65 -25.76 41.91
C GLU A 523 37.86 -25.97 40.43
N ARG A 524 38.12 -24.90 39.69
CA ARG A 524 38.37 -24.92 38.27
C ARG A 524 39.84 -24.63 37.99
N TYR A 525 40.41 -25.47 37.16
CA TYR A 525 41.81 -25.43 36.82
C TYR A 525 42.02 -25.34 35.29
N ILE A 526 43.20 -24.92 34.85
CA ILE A 526 43.65 -24.97 33.50
C ILE A 526 45.08 -25.55 33.44
N THR A 527 45.31 -26.43 32.46
CA THR A 527 46.66 -26.99 32.18
C THR A 527 47.28 -26.21 31.05
N PRO A 528 48.63 -26.24 30.88
CA PRO A 528 49.31 -25.62 29.73
C PRO A 528 48.80 -26.14 28.37
N GLU A 529 48.49 -27.43 28.31
CA GLU A 529 47.91 -28.07 27.12
C GLU A 529 46.51 -27.51 26.80
N LEU A 530 45.64 -27.48 27.81
CA LEU A 530 44.27 -26.92 27.66
C LEU A 530 44.34 -25.43 27.31
N LYS A 531 45.29 -24.69 27.84
CA LYS A 531 45.48 -23.24 27.49
C LYS A 531 45.92 -23.08 26.04
N THR A 532 46.88 -23.87 25.61
CA THR A 532 47.31 -23.83 24.19
C THR A 532 46.21 -24.22 23.24
N PHE A 533 45.36 -25.16 23.61
CA PHE A 533 44.16 -25.53 22.85
C PHE A 533 43.12 -24.43 22.87
N GLU A 534 42.83 -23.79 24.03
CA GLU A 534 41.93 -22.64 24.17
C GLU A 534 42.33 -21.52 23.19
N ASP A 535 43.60 -21.12 23.19
CA ASP A 535 44.09 -20.06 22.33
C ASP A 535 43.97 -20.40 20.83
N LYS A 536 44.19 -21.69 20.47
CA LYS A 536 44.01 -22.15 19.10
C LYS A 536 42.53 -22.19 18.67
N ALA A 537 41.66 -22.72 19.52
CA ALA A 537 40.24 -22.86 19.22
C ALA A 537 39.53 -21.50 19.12
N LEU A 538 39.81 -20.58 20.06
CA LEU A 538 39.21 -19.23 20.03
C LEU A 538 39.72 -18.41 18.82
N SER A 539 41.02 -18.47 18.53
CA SER A 539 41.55 -17.81 17.36
C SER A 539 41.04 -18.41 16.03
N ALA A 540 40.82 -19.74 15.99
CA ALA A 540 40.22 -20.37 14.80
C ALA A 540 38.75 -19.92 14.60
N GLN A 541 37.95 -19.81 15.67
CA GLN A 541 36.57 -19.35 15.57
C GLN A 541 36.49 -17.90 15.09
N GLU A 542 37.29 -16.98 15.62
CA GLU A 542 37.32 -15.59 15.20
C GLU A 542 37.79 -15.47 13.73
N ARG A 543 38.82 -16.21 13.34
CA ARG A 543 39.30 -16.26 11.97
C ARG A 543 38.25 -16.88 11.02
N ALA A 544 37.55 -17.92 11.45
CA ALA A 544 36.47 -18.53 10.67
C ALA A 544 35.35 -17.53 10.38
N LEU A 545 34.89 -16.77 11.40
CA LEU A 545 33.87 -15.72 11.23
C LEU A 545 34.34 -14.59 10.32
N ALA A 546 35.58 -14.14 10.47
CA ALA A 546 36.18 -13.10 9.61
C ALA A 546 36.30 -13.59 8.16
N ARG A 547 36.74 -14.83 7.96
CA ARG A 547 36.87 -15.45 6.62
C ARG A 547 35.49 -15.61 5.99
N GLU A 548 34.52 -16.13 6.75
CA GLU A 548 33.16 -16.33 6.29
C GLU A 548 32.50 -15.01 5.85
N ARG A 549 32.73 -13.93 6.61
CA ARG A 549 32.26 -12.59 6.23
C ARG A 549 32.90 -12.12 4.92
N ALA A 550 34.20 -12.27 4.78
CA ALA A 550 34.91 -11.88 3.54
C ALA A 550 34.40 -12.67 2.33
N LEU A 551 34.16 -13.97 2.49
CA LEU A 551 33.60 -14.82 1.44
C LEU A 551 32.18 -14.42 1.09
N TYR A 552 31.37 -14.13 2.09
CA TYR A 552 30.00 -13.64 1.88
C TYR A 552 29.95 -12.33 1.12
N ASP A 553 30.77 -11.34 1.51
CA ASP A 553 30.92 -10.07 0.79
C ASP A 553 31.39 -10.32 -0.65
N GLY A 554 32.30 -11.29 -0.87
CA GLY A 554 32.74 -11.72 -2.20
C GLY A 554 31.59 -12.32 -3.04
N VAL A 555 30.71 -13.11 -2.44
CA VAL A 555 29.51 -13.66 -3.12
C VAL A 555 28.56 -12.54 -3.52
N LEU A 556 28.29 -11.55 -2.64
CA LEU A 556 27.47 -10.40 -2.98
C LEU A 556 28.04 -9.63 -4.18
N GLN A 557 29.35 -9.38 -4.19
CA GLN A 557 30.02 -8.71 -5.32
C GLN A 557 29.92 -9.52 -6.63
N ALA A 558 30.07 -10.84 -6.55
CA ALA A 558 30.00 -11.73 -7.72
C ALA A 558 28.56 -11.80 -8.31
N LEU A 559 27.54 -11.51 -7.51
CA LEU A 559 26.15 -11.47 -7.95
C LEU A 559 25.73 -10.13 -8.61
N LEU A 560 26.48 -9.04 -8.43
CA LEU A 560 26.15 -7.73 -8.98
C LEU A 560 25.94 -7.70 -10.51
N PRO A 561 26.72 -8.42 -11.34
CA PRO A 561 26.48 -8.46 -12.79
C PRO A 561 25.14 -9.10 -13.19
N HIS A 562 24.50 -9.85 -12.28
CA HIS A 562 23.26 -10.57 -12.56
C HIS A 562 21.98 -9.79 -12.20
N ILE A 563 22.11 -8.55 -11.68
CA ILE A 563 20.97 -7.75 -11.18
C ILE A 563 19.91 -7.55 -12.25
N GLU A 564 20.28 -7.20 -13.47
CA GLU A 564 19.34 -6.99 -14.59
C GLU A 564 18.55 -8.26 -14.90
N GLY A 565 19.21 -9.42 -14.94
CA GLY A 565 18.54 -10.70 -15.12
C GLY A 565 17.58 -11.02 -13.97
N CYS A 566 17.95 -10.72 -12.73
CA CYS A 566 17.07 -10.89 -11.55
C CYS A 566 15.84 -9.97 -11.63
N GLN A 567 16.00 -8.70 -12.06
CA GLN A 567 14.91 -7.76 -12.26
C GLN A 567 13.95 -8.22 -13.36
N ARG A 568 14.48 -8.75 -14.48
CA ARG A 568 13.68 -9.33 -15.55
C ARG A 568 12.82 -10.50 -15.03
N VAL A 569 13.42 -11.41 -14.28
CA VAL A 569 12.72 -12.55 -13.63
C VAL A 569 11.65 -12.05 -12.67
N ALA A 570 11.96 -11.07 -11.81
CA ALA A 570 11.02 -10.51 -10.85
C ALA A 570 9.79 -9.90 -11.54
N SER A 571 10.00 -9.12 -12.60
CA SER A 571 8.93 -8.53 -13.40
C SER A 571 8.06 -9.59 -14.07
N GLY A 572 8.68 -10.63 -14.66
CA GLY A 572 7.97 -11.75 -15.26
C GLY A 572 7.13 -12.54 -14.25
N LEU A 573 7.67 -12.80 -13.05
CA LEU A 573 6.95 -13.46 -11.96
C LEU A 573 5.76 -12.64 -11.46
N ALA A 574 5.95 -11.32 -11.28
CA ALA A 574 4.88 -10.42 -10.84
C ALA A 574 3.71 -10.39 -11.83
N GLU A 575 4.01 -10.25 -13.13
CA GLU A 575 2.98 -10.23 -14.17
C GLU A 575 2.28 -11.58 -14.33
N LEU A 576 3.03 -12.69 -14.28
CA LEU A 576 2.45 -14.04 -14.34
C LEU A 576 1.52 -14.32 -13.15
N ASP A 577 1.92 -13.95 -11.95
CA ASP A 577 1.11 -14.12 -10.74
C ASP A 577 -0.16 -13.27 -10.79
N LEU A 578 -0.08 -12.04 -11.26
CA LEU A 578 -1.23 -11.16 -11.41
C LEU A 578 -2.23 -11.68 -12.44
N LEU A 579 -1.74 -12.17 -13.61
CA LEU A 579 -2.61 -12.79 -14.62
C LEU A 579 -3.26 -14.07 -14.08
N ALA A 580 -2.53 -14.87 -13.30
CA ALA A 580 -3.08 -16.04 -12.62
C ALA A 580 -4.12 -15.67 -11.54
N ALA A 581 -3.95 -14.54 -10.87
CA ALA A 581 -4.94 -14.02 -9.93
C ALA A 581 -6.22 -13.56 -10.65
N PHE A 582 -6.10 -12.86 -11.77
CA PHE A 582 -7.25 -12.47 -12.60
C PHE A 582 -7.99 -13.68 -13.16
N ALA A 583 -7.27 -14.71 -13.65
CA ALA A 583 -7.87 -15.95 -14.10
C ALA A 583 -8.61 -16.68 -12.96
N GLU A 584 -8.06 -16.69 -11.77
CA GLU A 584 -8.70 -17.27 -10.59
C GLU A 584 -9.98 -16.51 -10.22
N ARG A 585 -9.97 -15.17 -10.22
CA ARG A 585 -11.16 -14.36 -9.98
C ARG A 585 -12.22 -14.57 -11.07
N ALA A 586 -11.81 -14.59 -12.34
CA ALA A 586 -12.72 -14.87 -13.45
C ALA A 586 -13.44 -16.21 -13.27
N ARG A 587 -12.71 -17.26 -12.89
CA ARG A 587 -13.27 -18.61 -12.68
C ARG A 587 -14.18 -18.68 -11.44
N THR A 588 -13.78 -18.06 -10.33
CA THR A 588 -14.49 -18.19 -9.05
C THR A 588 -15.69 -17.26 -8.91
N LEU A 589 -15.69 -16.13 -9.62
CA LEU A 589 -16.75 -15.13 -9.58
C LEU A 589 -17.60 -15.07 -10.87
N ASP A 590 -17.38 -16.00 -11.78
CA ASP A 590 -18.11 -16.12 -13.06
C ASP A 590 -18.06 -14.79 -13.84
N TRP A 591 -16.85 -14.32 -14.13
CA TRP A 591 -16.60 -13.11 -14.89
C TRP A 591 -16.24 -13.45 -16.34
N VAL A 592 -16.59 -12.55 -17.28
CA VAL A 592 -16.40 -12.75 -18.71
C VAL A 592 -15.33 -11.83 -19.28
N ALA A 593 -14.73 -12.24 -20.41
CA ALA A 593 -13.84 -11.40 -21.18
C ALA A 593 -14.60 -10.24 -21.82
N PRO A 594 -14.24 -8.97 -21.56
CA PRO A 594 -14.83 -7.85 -22.28
C PRO A 594 -14.28 -7.73 -23.70
N GLU A 595 -15.08 -7.17 -24.60
CA GLU A 595 -14.70 -6.84 -25.96
C GLU A 595 -14.32 -5.36 -26.09
N PHE A 596 -13.34 -5.05 -26.94
CA PHE A 596 -13.00 -3.67 -27.31
C PHE A 596 -13.36 -3.41 -28.77
N THR A 597 -13.89 -2.23 -29.04
CA THR A 597 -14.28 -1.74 -30.36
C THR A 597 -13.72 -0.34 -30.60
N ASP A 598 -13.55 0.02 -31.88
CA ASP A 598 -13.20 1.39 -32.27
C ASP A 598 -14.42 2.32 -32.25
N GLU A 599 -15.63 1.77 -32.23
CA GLU A 599 -16.86 2.52 -32.08
C GLU A 599 -16.98 3.07 -30.67
N ILE A 600 -17.34 4.34 -30.56
CA ILE A 600 -17.49 5.01 -29.31
C ILE A 600 -18.74 4.48 -28.62
N GLY A 601 -18.60 3.93 -27.38
CA GLY A 601 -19.73 3.40 -26.60
C GLY A 601 -19.31 2.60 -25.38
N ILE A 602 -20.27 2.32 -24.52
CA ILE A 602 -20.17 1.44 -23.36
C ILE A 602 -21.44 0.59 -23.35
N GLU A 603 -21.31 -0.69 -23.53
CA GLU A 603 -22.42 -1.66 -23.49
C GLU A 603 -22.10 -2.73 -22.47
N ILE A 604 -22.92 -2.88 -21.45
CA ILE A 604 -22.80 -3.88 -20.39
C ILE A 604 -24.13 -4.60 -20.28
N ASP A 605 -24.13 -5.91 -20.52
CA ASP A 605 -25.28 -6.79 -20.34
C ASP A 605 -25.16 -7.47 -18.97
N GLN A 606 -26.18 -7.33 -18.14
CA GLN A 606 -26.26 -7.88 -16.78
C GLN A 606 -24.99 -7.63 -15.94
N GLY A 607 -24.60 -6.38 -15.87
CA GLY A 607 -23.46 -5.94 -15.06
C GLY A 607 -23.75 -6.10 -13.56
N ARG A 608 -22.72 -6.47 -12.79
CA ARG A 608 -22.76 -6.63 -11.35
C ARG A 608 -21.67 -5.78 -10.69
N HIS A 609 -21.96 -5.23 -9.52
CA HIS A 609 -20.95 -4.43 -8.81
C HIS A 609 -19.94 -5.35 -8.12
N PRO A 610 -18.66 -5.37 -8.54
CA PRO A 610 -17.71 -6.41 -8.11
C PRO A 610 -17.60 -6.53 -6.58
N VAL A 611 -17.49 -5.39 -5.89
CA VAL A 611 -17.28 -5.38 -4.44
C VAL A 611 -18.58 -5.61 -3.66
N VAL A 612 -19.67 -5.01 -4.09
CA VAL A 612 -20.97 -5.14 -3.39
C VAL A 612 -21.56 -6.54 -3.54
N GLU A 613 -21.45 -7.14 -4.74
CA GLU A 613 -21.88 -8.52 -4.99
C GLU A 613 -21.23 -9.50 -4.02
N ALA A 614 -19.96 -9.34 -3.69
CA ALA A 614 -19.25 -10.19 -2.73
C ALA A 614 -19.72 -10.04 -1.26
N GLN A 615 -20.57 -9.04 -0.97
CA GLN A 615 -21.02 -8.73 0.41
C GLN A 615 -22.51 -9.02 0.63
N VAL A 616 -23.26 -9.30 -0.42
CA VAL A 616 -24.72 -9.57 -0.34
C VAL A 616 -25.02 -11.00 -0.79
N GLU A 617 -26.07 -11.60 -0.22
CA GLU A 617 -26.48 -12.95 -0.60
C GLU A 617 -27.01 -13.02 -2.04
N GLN A 618 -27.67 -11.96 -2.51
CA GLN A 618 -28.22 -11.88 -3.86
C GLN A 618 -27.99 -10.47 -4.40
N PHE A 619 -27.34 -10.36 -5.54
CA PHE A 619 -27.15 -9.13 -6.28
C PHE A 619 -28.02 -9.12 -7.54
N ILE A 620 -28.67 -8.00 -7.82
CA ILE A 620 -29.48 -7.83 -9.04
C ILE A 620 -28.62 -7.20 -10.12
N ALA A 621 -28.39 -7.94 -11.17
CA ALA A 621 -27.61 -7.49 -12.32
C ALA A 621 -28.39 -6.46 -13.16
N ASN A 622 -27.69 -5.47 -13.72
CA ASN A 622 -28.30 -4.39 -14.49
C ASN A 622 -27.56 -4.11 -15.78
N ASP A 623 -28.32 -3.78 -16.81
CA ASP A 623 -27.79 -3.39 -18.11
C ASP A 623 -27.39 -1.91 -18.12
N CYS A 624 -26.37 -1.58 -18.90
CA CYS A 624 -25.97 -0.20 -19.16
C CYS A 624 -25.56 -0.06 -20.64
N ALA A 625 -26.28 0.78 -21.37
CA ALA A 625 -25.98 1.09 -22.76
C ALA A 625 -25.81 2.59 -22.95
N LEU A 626 -24.58 3.01 -23.27
CA LEU A 626 -24.22 4.37 -23.67
C LEU A 626 -23.58 4.33 -25.04
N ASN A 627 -24.14 5.07 -25.98
CA ASN A 627 -23.69 5.10 -27.38
C ASN A 627 -23.89 6.52 -27.96
N PRO A 628 -23.50 6.82 -29.21
CA PRO A 628 -23.63 8.15 -29.80
C PRO A 628 -25.04 8.72 -29.78
N GLU A 629 -26.06 7.86 -29.81
CA GLU A 629 -27.48 8.25 -29.79
C GLU A 629 -28.05 8.34 -28.37
N ARG A 630 -27.37 7.74 -27.39
CA ARG A 630 -27.76 7.68 -25.97
C ARG A 630 -26.56 8.01 -25.09
N LYS A 631 -26.22 9.29 -24.97
CA LYS A 631 -25.02 9.75 -24.28
C LYS A 631 -25.22 9.99 -22.79
N LEU A 632 -26.43 10.32 -22.36
CA LEU A 632 -26.73 10.65 -20.98
C LEU A 632 -27.92 9.82 -20.49
N LEU A 633 -27.72 9.12 -19.38
CA LEU A 633 -28.78 8.43 -18.62
C LEU A 633 -29.12 9.26 -17.39
N LEU A 634 -30.36 9.78 -17.35
CA LEU A 634 -30.94 10.37 -16.17
C LEU A 634 -31.50 9.27 -15.29
N ILE A 635 -30.89 9.09 -14.11
CA ILE A 635 -31.19 8.00 -13.19
C ILE A 635 -32.04 8.55 -12.04
N THR A 636 -33.31 8.13 -11.99
CA THR A 636 -34.25 8.49 -10.94
C THR A 636 -34.54 7.32 -10.01
N GLY A 637 -35.25 7.55 -8.92
CA GLY A 637 -35.60 6.51 -7.94
C GLY A 637 -35.18 6.84 -6.52
N PRO A 638 -35.57 5.99 -5.54
CA PRO A 638 -35.29 6.22 -4.13
C PRO A 638 -33.80 6.20 -3.79
N ASN A 639 -33.40 6.89 -2.71
CA ASN A 639 -31.99 6.94 -2.28
C ASN A 639 -31.38 5.57 -1.95
N MET A 640 -32.18 4.67 -1.38
CA MET A 640 -31.75 3.30 -1.07
C MET A 640 -31.92 2.33 -2.24
N GLY A 641 -32.39 2.79 -3.40
CA GLY A 641 -32.62 1.96 -4.59
C GLY A 641 -31.33 1.46 -5.25
N GLY A 642 -30.17 2.06 -4.97
CA GLY A 642 -28.89 1.63 -5.54
C GLY A 642 -28.36 2.48 -6.71
N LYS A 643 -28.82 3.74 -6.88
CA LYS A 643 -28.38 4.66 -7.97
C LYS A 643 -26.86 4.78 -8.02
N SER A 644 -26.24 5.17 -6.91
CA SER A 644 -24.78 5.34 -6.80
C SER A 644 -24.03 4.02 -6.99
N THR A 645 -24.61 2.88 -6.57
CA THR A 645 -24.04 1.55 -6.79
C THR A 645 -24.03 1.19 -8.27
N PHE A 646 -25.11 1.46 -8.99
CA PHE A 646 -25.21 1.22 -10.45
C PHE A 646 -24.20 2.08 -11.22
N MET A 647 -24.05 3.36 -10.87
CA MET A 647 -23.06 4.22 -11.52
C MET A 647 -21.63 3.74 -11.25
N ARG A 648 -21.30 3.46 -9.99
CA ARG A 648 -19.96 2.94 -9.64
C ARG A 648 -19.67 1.60 -10.32
N GLN A 649 -20.65 0.70 -10.38
CA GLN A 649 -20.58 -0.56 -11.12
C GLN A 649 -20.11 -0.34 -12.56
N THR A 650 -20.74 0.55 -13.29
CA THR A 650 -20.40 0.84 -14.68
C THR A 650 -18.95 1.33 -14.82
N ALA A 651 -18.53 2.27 -13.96
CA ALA A 651 -17.16 2.79 -13.98
C ALA A 651 -16.11 1.73 -13.58
N LEU A 652 -16.41 0.89 -12.58
CA LEU A 652 -15.51 -0.18 -12.15
C LEU A 652 -15.37 -1.27 -13.20
N ILE A 653 -16.46 -1.67 -13.88
CA ILE A 653 -16.45 -2.64 -14.97
C ILE A 653 -15.59 -2.10 -16.11
N ALA A 654 -15.78 -0.83 -16.50
CA ALA A 654 -14.95 -0.18 -17.52
C ALA A 654 -13.47 -0.15 -17.12
N LEU A 655 -13.15 0.27 -15.88
CA LEU A 655 -11.79 0.29 -15.37
C LEU A 655 -11.14 -1.11 -15.39
N MET A 656 -11.84 -2.13 -14.91
CA MET A 656 -11.37 -3.52 -14.90
C MET A 656 -11.06 -4.02 -16.31
N ALA A 657 -11.93 -3.72 -17.30
CA ALA A 657 -11.69 -4.08 -18.69
C ALA A 657 -10.36 -3.51 -19.18
N TYR A 658 -10.11 -2.22 -18.98
CA TYR A 658 -8.87 -1.55 -19.42
C TYR A 658 -7.63 -1.95 -18.62
N VAL A 659 -7.77 -2.31 -17.35
CA VAL A 659 -6.68 -2.91 -16.55
C VAL A 659 -6.30 -4.30 -17.09
N GLY A 660 -7.20 -4.95 -17.81
CA GLY A 660 -6.99 -6.26 -18.44
C GLY A 660 -7.49 -7.42 -17.57
N SER A 661 -8.42 -7.17 -16.65
CA SER A 661 -9.17 -8.20 -15.94
C SER A 661 -10.43 -8.59 -16.73
N TYR A 662 -10.95 -9.80 -16.50
CA TYR A 662 -12.32 -10.12 -16.84
C TYR A 662 -13.28 -9.33 -15.97
N VAL A 663 -14.54 -9.18 -16.38
CA VAL A 663 -15.51 -8.26 -15.79
C VAL A 663 -16.77 -8.97 -15.29
N PRO A 664 -17.39 -8.49 -14.20
CA PRO A 664 -18.62 -9.04 -13.64
C PRO A 664 -19.84 -8.63 -14.49
N ALA A 665 -20.01 -9.28 -15.62
CA ALA A 665 -21.14 -9.09 -16.53
C ALA A 665 -21.43 -10.39 -17.28
N LYS A 666 -22.54 -10.45 -17.99
CA LYS A 666 -22.82 -11.51 -18.95
C LYS A 666 -22.11 -11.27 -20.29
N ALA A 667 -22.05 -9.99 -20.71
CA ALA A 667 -21.25 -9.51 -21.81
C ALA A 667 -20.91 -8.03 -21.56
N ALA A 668 -19.77 -7.58 -22.09
CA ALA A 668 -19.41 -6.17 -22.01
C ALA A 668 -18.59 -5.77 -23.25
N ARG A 669 -18.87 -4.58 -23.79
CA ARG A 669 -18.17 -4.00 -24.94
C ARG A 669 -17.83 -2.54 -24.65
N PHE A 670 -16.60 -2.15 -24.95
CA PHE A 670 -16.08 -0.81 -24.67
C PHE A 670 -15.43 -0.20 -25.92
N GLY A 671 -15.87 1.02 -26.24
CA GLY A 671 -15.14 1.93 -27.11
C GLY A 671 -14.00 2.65 -26.37
N PRO A 672 -13.27 3.55 -27.05
CA PRO A 672 -12.17 4.31 -26.46
C PRO A 672 -12.65 5.19 -25.29
N ILE A 673 -12.04 5.00 -24.11
CA ILE A 673 -12.25 5.85 -22.93
C ILE A 673 -10.94 6.55 -22.61
N ASP A 674 -10.99 7.88 -22.41
CA ASP A 674 -9.82 8.67 -22.06
C ASP A 674 -9.77 9.07 -20.58
N ARG A 675 -10.93 9.35 -19.98
CA ARG A 675 -11.04 9.77 -18.58
C ARG A 675 -12.32 9.21 -17.94
N ILE A 676 -12.25 8.94 -16.65
CA ILE A 676 -13.44 8.63 -15.84
C ILE A 676 -13.50 9.68 -14.73
N PHE A 677 -14.63 10.35 -14.62
CA PHE A 677 -14.92 11.35 -13.61
C PHE A 677 -16.07 10.90 -12.73
N THR A 678 -15.96 11.15 -11.44
CA THR A 678 -17.04 10.87 -10.51
C THR A 678 -17.29 12.06 -9.58
N ARG A 679 -18.55 12.46 -9.46
CA ARG A 679 -19.05 13.31 -8.41
C ARG A 679 -20.11 12.52 -7.63
N ILE A 680 -19.70 11.81 -6.57
CA ILE A 680 -20.54 10.90 -5.79
C ILE A 680 -20.38 11.22 -4.30
N GLY A 681 -21.51 11.59 -3.64
CA GLY A 681 -21.57 11.87 -2.21
C GLY A 681 -20.97 13.23 -1.82
N ALA A 682 -21.34 13.74 -0.66
CA ALA A 682 -20.72 14.91 -0.03
C ALA A 682 -19.79 14.41 1.08
N ALA A 683 -18.49 14.56 0.89
CA ALA A 683 -17.55 14.53 2.00
C ALA A 683 -17.43 15.95 2.54
N ASP A 684 -17.76 16.16 3.82
CA ASP A 684 -17.44 17.41 4.51
C ASP A 684 -15.93 17.54 4.62
N ASP A 685 -15.36 18.51 3.92
CA ASP A 685 -13.96 18.92 4.12
C ASP A 685 -13.89 19.90 5.29
N LEU A 686 -14.16 19.40 6.49
CA LEU A 686 -14.06 20.17 7.74
C LEU A 686 -12.63 20.69 8.00
N ALA A 687 -11.62 19.98 7.49
CA ALA A 687 -10.22 20.36 7.66
C ALA A 687 -9.80 21.53 6.76
N GLY A 688 -10.38 21.64 5.56
CA GLY A 688 -10.12 22.73 4.62
C GLY A 688 -11.03 23.96 4.79
N GLY A 689 -12.01 23.91 5.70
CA GLY A 689 -12.97 25.01 5.93
C GLY A 689 -13.86 25.36 4.73
N ARG A 690 -14.00 24.43 3.77
CA ARG A 690 -14.85 24.60 2.57
C ARG A 690 -16.23 24.03 2.84
N SER A 691 -17.28 24.76 2.43
CA SER A 691 -18.63 24.20 2.49
C SER A 691 -18.79 23.04 1.51
N THR A 692 -19.63 22.05 1.85
CA THR A 692 -19.99 20.92 0.96
C THR A 692 -20.37 21.38 -0.44
N PHE A 693 -21.13 22.48 -0.54
CA PHE A 693 -21.52 23.06 -1.83
C PHE A 693 -20.32 23.59 -2.64
N MET A 694 -19.30 24.20 -1.97
CA MET A 694 -18.12 24.68 -2.67
C MET A 694 -17.27 23.52 -3.21
N VAL A 695 -17.12 22.44 -2.44
CA VAL A 695 -16.42 21.24 -2.88
C VAL A 695 -17.16 20.63 -4.08
N GLU A 696 -18.48 20.51 -3.98
CA GLU A 696 -19.34 20.02 -5.06
C GLU A 696 -19.19 20.82 -6.34
N MET A 697 -19.20 22.16 -6.26
CA MET A 697 -19.05 23.01 -7.42
C MET A 697 -17.62 22.99 -8.00
N THR A 698 -16.60 22.81 -7.17
CA THR A 698 -15.22 22.67 -7.64
C THR A 698 -15.03 21.38 -8.44
N GLU A 699 -15.57 20.26 -7.94
CA GLU A 699 -15.53 18.97 -8.64
C GLU A 699 -16.32 19.05 -9.97
N ALA A 700 -17.52 19.62 -9.94
CA ALA A 700 -18.32 19.82 -11.14
C ALA A 700 -17.60 20.74 -12.17
N ALA A 701 -16.95 21.80 -11.72
CA ALA A 701 -16.19 22.69 -12.61
C ALA A 701 -15.02 21.96 -13.28
N ALA A 702 -14.28 21.15 -12.54
CA ALA A 702 -13.21 20.32 -13.11
C ALA A 702 -13.75 19.36 -14.19
N ILE A 703 -14.87 18.70 -13.93
CA ILE A 703 -15.51 17.80 -14.90
C ILE A 703 -15.93 18.56 -16.16
N LEU A 704 -16.61 19.70 -16.02
CA LEU A 704 -17.12 20.51 -17.14
C LEU A 704 -16.00 21.09 -18.03
N ASN A 705 -14.84 21.40 -17.42
CA ASN A 705 -13.68 21.92 -18.15
C ASN A 705 -12.89 20.82 -18.87
N ASP A 706 -12.76 19.64 -18.26
CA ASP A 706 -11.80 18.62 -18.69
C ASP A 706 -12.43 17.41 -19.42
N ALA A 707 -13.76 17.22 -19.32
CA ALA A 707 -14.42 16.08 -19.96
C ALA A 707 -14.45 16.24 -21.48
N THR A 708 -14.12 15.16 -22.17
CA THR A 708 -14.09 15.02 -23.64
C THR A 708 -15.23 14.13 -24.13
N PRO A 709 -15.46 14.02 -25.46
CA PRO A 709 -16.45 13.07 -26.02
C PRO A 709 -16.17 11.60 -25.70
N HIS A 710 -14.95 11.27 -25.24
CA HIS A 710 -14.54 9.91 -24.85
C HIS A 710 -14.54 9.70 -23.33
N SER A 711 -14.95 10.70 -22.56
CA SER A 711 -14.96 10.60 -21.09
C SER A 711 -16.25 9.94 -20.58
N LEU A 712 -16.12 9.17 -19.50
CA LEU A 712 -17.24 8.64 -18.72
C LEU A 712 -17.41 9.51 -17.45
N VAL A 713 -18.58 10.11 -17.29
CA VAL A 713 -18.91 11.02 -16.18
C VAL A 713 -20.02 10.44 -15.32
N LEU A 714 -19.82 10.38 -14.02
CA LEU A 714 -20.79 9.97 -13.01
C LEU A 714 -21.14 11.17 -12.13
N MET A 715 -22.37 11.64 -12.23
CA MET A 715 -22.88 12.79 -11.45
C MET A 715 -23.99 12.32 -10.52
N ASP A 716 -23.75 12.35 -9.21
CA ASP A 716 -24.70 11.91 -8.21
C ASP A 716 -25.24 13.09 -7.40
N GLU A 717 -26.53 13.36 -7.58
CA GLU A 717 -27.32 14.29 -6.78
C GLU A 717 -26.74 15.71 -6.66
N ILE A 718 -26.33 16.29 -7.77
CA ILE A 718 -25.74 17.64 -7.80
C ILE A 718 -26.80 18.72 -7.49
N GLY A 719 -26.40 19.79 -6.76
CA GLY A 719 -27.24 20.93 -6.40
C GLY A 719 -27.93 20.81 -5.04
N ARG A 720 -27.58 19.80 -4.20
CA ARG A 720 -28.20 19.64 -2.86
C ARG A 720 -27.74 20.67 -1.82
N GLY A 721 -26.56 21.23 -1.98
CA GLY A 721 -25.95 22.14 -0.99
C GLY A 721 -26.49 23.59 -1.00
N THR A 722 -27.52 23.90 -1.81
CA THR A 722 -28.08 25.25 -1.98
C THR A 722 -29.61 25.24 -1.98
N SER A 723 -30.27 26.36 -2.30
CA SER A 723 -31.73 26.42 -2.41
C SER A 723 -32.23 25.49 -3.52
N THR A 724 -33.44 24.95 -3.38
CA THR A 724 -34.02 23.97 -4.31
C THR A 724 -34.04 24.49 -5.76
N PHE A 725 -34.43 25.74 -5.96
CA PHE A 725 -34.50 26.33 -7.31
C PHE A 725 -33.11 26.59 -7.92
N ASP A 726 -32.15 27.06 -7.12
CA ASP A 726 -30.76 27.26 -7.59
C ASP A 726 -30.11 25.92 -7.91
N GLY A 727 -30.33 24.88 -7.06
CA GLY A 727 -29.84 23.53 -7.27
C GLY A 727 -30.39 22.90 -8.55
N LEU A 728 -31.70 23.03 -8.78
CA LEU A 728 -32.37 22.57 -10.00
C LEU A 728 -31.81 23.25 -11.24
N ALA A 729 -31.69 24.58 -11.21
CA ALA A 729 -31.18 25.38 -12.34
C ALA A 729 -29.73 24.99 -12.68
N LEU A 730 -28.87 24.80 -11.67
CA LEU A 730 -27.49 24.34 -11.85
C LEU A 730 -27.45 22.92 -12.41
N ALA A 731 -28.21 21.98 -11.85
CA ALA A 731 -28.25 20.60 -12.30
C ALA A 731 -28.69 20.48 -13.77
N TRP A 732 -29.71 21.27 -14.15
CA TRP A 732 -30.18 21.35 -15.54
C TRP A 732 -29.11 21.92 -16.48
N ALA A 733 -28.47 23.04 -16.09
CA ALA A 733 -27.42 23.67 -16.89
C ALA A 733 -26.19 22.77 -17.07
N ILE A 734 -25.80 22.06 -16.00
CA ILE A 734 -24.70 21.08 -16.03
C ILE A 734 -25.02 19.92 -16.97
N ALA A 735 -26.19 19.29 -16.81
CA ALA A 735 -26.61 18.19 -17.68
C ALA A 735 -26.65 18.60 -19.15
N ARG A 736 -27.21 19.79 -19.44
CA ARG A 736 -27.21 20.38 -20.79
C ARG A 736 -25.79 20.61 -21.32
N HIS A 737 -24.88 21.14 -20.51
CA HIS A 737 -23.48 21.40 -20.91
C HIS A 737 -22.75 20.09 -21.25
N LEU A 738 -22.91 19.04 -20.43
CA LEU A 738 -22.34 17.71 -20.69
C LEU A 738 -22.84 17.11 -22.02
N LEU A 739 -24.11 17.29 -22.34
CA LEU A 739 -24.71 16.85 -23.60
C LEU A 739 -24.29 17.64 -24.84
N SER A 740 -24.32 18.97 -24.74
CA SER A 740 -24.16 19.85 -25.89
C SER A 740 -22.72 20.26 -26.17
N HIS A 741 -21.91 20.47 -25.11
CA HIS A 741 -20.54 20.97 -25.21
C HIS A 741 -19.51 19.83 -25.08
N ASN A 742 -19.46 19.15 -23.93
CA ASN A 742 -18.51 18.06 -23.68
C ASN A 742 -18.86 16.84 -24.55
N ARG A 743 -20.14 16.56 -24.74
CA ARG A 743 -20.65 15.40 -25.50
C ARG A 743 -20.15 14.07 -24.97
N CYS A 744 -19.86 13.99 -23.66
CA CYS A 744 -19.35 12.82 -22.97
C CYS A 744 -20.44 11.82 -22.61
N TYR A 745 -20.05 10.59 -22.25
CA TYR A 745 -20.95 9.61 -21.68
C TYR A 745 -21.23 9.93 -20.22
N THR A 746 -22.50 10.04 -19.86
CA THR A 746 -22.87 10.53 -18.55
C THR A 746 -23.93 9.65 -17.88
N LEU A 747 -23.68 9.22 -16.65
CA LEU A 747 -24.66 8.69 -15.72
C LEU A 747 -25.01 9.80 -14.72
N PHE A 748 -26.24 10.29 -14.75
CA PHE A 748 -26.67 11.45 -13.99
C PHE A 748 -27.81 11.09 -13.05
N ALA A 749 -27.49 10.81 -11.77
CA ALA A 749 -28.51 10.53 -10.77
C ALA A 749 -29.05 11.85 -10.19
N THR A 750 -30.37 11.95 -10.07
CA THR A 750 -31.04 13.15 -9.59
C THR A 750 -32.31 12.84 -8.81
N HIS A 751 -32.69 13.76 -7.93
CA HIS A 751 -33.99 13.80 -7.27
C HIS A 751 -34.91 14.89 -7.87
N TYR A 752 -34.40 15.68 -8.81
CA TYR A 752 -35.21 16.70 -9.49
C TYR A 752 -36.00 16.02 -10.62
N PHE A 753 -37.32 15.87 -10.42
CA PHE A 753 -38.20 15.28 -11.43
C PHE A 753 -38.31 16.13 -12.69
N GLU A 754 -38.13 17.42 -12.58
CA GLU A 754 -38.13 18.39 -13.68
C GLU A 754 -37.05 18.06 -14.73
N LEU A 755 -35.91 17.50 -14.32
CA LEU A 755 -34.86 17.03 -15.22
C LEU A 755 -35.29 15.87 -16.15
N THR A 756 -36.34 15.13 -15.76
CA THR A 756 -36.85 14.01 -16.59
C THR A 756 -37.45 14.48 -17.91
N GLN A 757 -37.66 15.78 -18.07
CA GLN A 757 -38.11 16.39 -19.32
C GLN A 757 -36.94 16.62 -20.31
N LEU A 758 -35.68 16.54 -19.88
CA LEU A 758 -34.49 16.76 -20.71
C LEU A 758 -34.45 15.93 -21.99
N PRO A 759 -34.87 14.64 -22.01
CA PRO A 759 -34.91 13.84 -23.25
C PRO A 759 -35.88 14.38 -24.31
N ALA A 760 -36.86 15.18 -23.94
CA ALA A 760 -37.76 15.81 -24.92
C ALA A 760 -37.05 16.93 -25.69
N GLU A 761 -36.05 17.59 -25.06
CA GLU A 761 -35.26 18.64 -25.72
C GLU A 761 -34.01 18.06 -26.37
N PHE A 762 -33.41 17.01 -25.76
CA PHE A 762 -32.16 16.38 -26.19
C PHE A 762 -32.36 14.87 -26.44
N PRO A 763 -32.53 14.44 -27.69
CA PRO A 763 -32.75 13.03 -28.02
C PRO A 763 -31.63 12.06 -27.57
N GLN A 764 -30.43 12.60 -27.29
CA GLN A 764 -29.29 11.83 -26.80
C GLN A 764 -29.35 11.57 -25.28
N ALA A 765 -30.34 12.12 -24.59
CA ALA A 765 -30.61 11.79 -23.19
C ALA A 765 -31.73 10.74 -23.10
N ALA A 766 -31.65 9.87 -22.11
CA ALA A 766 -32.70 8.91 -21.80
C ALA A 766 -32.95 8.87 -20.30
N ASN A 767 -34.20 8.63 -19.92
CA ASN A 767 -34.56 8.40 -18.53
C ASN A 767 -34.49 6.91 -18.23
N VAL A 768 -33.90 6.59 -17.08
CA VAL A 768 -33.97 5.27 -16.44
C VAL A 768 -34.30 5.44 -14.96
N HIS A 769 -34.90 4.44 -14.36
CA HIS A 769 -35.17 4.48 -12.93
C HIS A 769 -34.87 3.16 -12.25
N LEU A 770 -34.54 3.24 -10.95
CA LEU A 770 -34.45 2.07 -10.11
C LEU A 770 -35.82 1.75 -9.54
N SER A 771 -36.27 0.53 -9.87
CA SER A 771 -37.63 0.11 -9.53
C SER A 771 -37.76 -0.22 -8.05
N ALA A 772 -38.91 0.16 -7.50
CA ALA A 772 -39.35 -0.16 -6.16
C ALA A 772 -40.83 -0.46 -6.17
N VAL A 773 -41.25 -1.44 -5.39
CA VAL A 773 -42.63 -1.87 -5.33
C VAL A 773 -43.17 -1.67 -3.92
N GLU A 774 -44.35 -1.07 -3.82
CA GLU A 774 -45.07 -0.99 -2.55
C GLU A 774 -45.69 -2.36 -2.22
N HIS A 775 -45.38 -2.90 -1.05
CA HIS A 775 -45.95 -4.14 -0.56
C HIS A 775 -46.50 -3.94 0.84
N GLY A 776 -47.82 -3.93 0.96
CA GLY A 776 -48.52 -3.64 2.20
C GLY A 776 -48.28 -2.22 2.70
N HIS A 777 -47.66 -2.05 3.86
CA HIS A 777 -47.27 -0.75 4.43
C HIS A 777 -45.77 -0.41 4.25
N GLY A 778 -45.04 -1.19 3.48
CA GLY A 778 -43.60 -1.01 3.24
C GLY A 778 -43.27 -0.86 1.76
N ILE A 779 -42.02 -0.49 1.47
CA ILE A 779 -41.44 -0.47 0.14
C ILE A 779 -40.38 -1.56 0.03
N VAL A 780 -40.39 -2.28 -1.08
CA VAL A 780 -39.34 -3.25 -1.45
C VAL A 780 -38.57 -2.67 -2.63
N PHE A 781 -37.28 -2.46 -2.43
CA PHE A 781 -36.37 -2.04 -3.49
C PHE A 781 -35.99 -3.25 -4.33
N LEU A 782 -36.30 -3.21 -5.62
CA LEU A 782 -35.95 -4.29 -6.54
C LEU A 782 -34.52 -4.19 -7.07
N HIS A 783 -33.90 -3.03 -6.91
CA HIS A 783 -32.54 -2.73 -7.41
C HIS A 783 -32.38 -2.97 -8.91
N ALA A 784 -33.45 -3.12 -9.66
CA ALA A 784 -33.48 -3.27 -11.09
C ALA A 784 -33.59 -1.91 -11.77
N VAL A 785 -32.78 -1.67 -12.81
CA VAL A 785 -32.83 -0.48 -13.66
C VAL A 785 -33.84 -0.73 -14.79
N GLU A 786 -34.83 0.14 -14.91
CA GLU A 786 -35.88 0.07 -15.92
C GLU A 786 -35.92 1.36 -16.75
N GLU A 787 -36.37 1.27 -17.98
CA GLU A 787 -36.51 2.41 -18.89
C GLU A 787 -37.62 3.36 -18.43
N GLY A 788 -37.40 4.65 -18.66
CA GLY A 788 -38.35 5.71 -18.31
C GLY A 788 -38.05 6.34 -16.94
N PRO A 789 -38.75 7.43 -16.60
CA PRO A 789 -38.60 8.10 -15.31
C PRO A 789 -39.36 7.31 -14.21
N ALA A 790 -38.94 7.46 -12.94
CA ALA A 790 -39.69 6.92 -11.82
C ALA A 790 -41.09 7.56 -11.73
N ASN A 791 -42.09 6.75 -11.42
CA ASN A 791 -43.48 7.24 -11.40
C ASN A 791 -43.80 8.15 -10.22
N GLN A 792 -43.03 8.03 -9.11
CA GLN A 792 -43.23 8.83 -7.89
C GLN A 792 -41.98 8.91 -7.02
N SER A 793 -42.00 9.84 -6.06
CA SER A 793 -40.95 9.94 -5.06
C SER A 793 -41.27 9.04 -3.87
N TYR A 794 -40.30 8.28 -3.39
CA TYR A 794 -40.43 7.35 -2.27
C TYR A 794 -39.91 7.90 -0.94
N GLY A 795 -39.68 9.20 -0.83
CA GLY A 795 -39.07 9.82 0.36
C GLY A 795 -39.85 9.59 1.65
N LEU A 796 -41.18 9.67 1.58
CA LEU A 796 -42.05 9.45 2.75
C LEU A 796 -42.11 7.97 3.18
N GLN A 797 -42.05 7.05 2.25
CA GLN A 797 -41.99 5.62 2.50
C GLN A 797 -40.63 5.23 3.17
N VAL A 798 -39.54 5.80 2.67
CA VAL A 798 -38.18 5.62 3.28
C VAL A 798 -38.17 6.20 4.69
N ALA A 799 -38.73 7.38 4.91
CA ALA A 799 -38.86 7.98 6.24
C ALA A 799 -39.67 7.10 7.21
N GLN A 800 -40.72 6.45 6.72
CA GLN A 800 -41.53 5.50 7.50
C GLN A 800 -40.68 4.26 7.86
N LEU A 801 -39.94 3.70 6.94
CA LEU A 801 -39.00 2.57 7.19
C LEU A 801 -37.88 2.94 8.20
N ALA A 802 -37.45 4.19 8.19
CA ALA A 802 -36.45 4.71 9.14
C ALA A 802 -37.04 4.96 10.55
N GLY A 803 -38.34 4.67 10.78
CA GLY A 803 -38.96 4.80 12.09
C GLY A 803 -39.53 6.19 12.41
N VAL A 804 -39.72 7.07 11.41
CA VAL A 804 -40.39 8.37 11.64
C VAL A 804 -41.85 8.10 12.05
N PRO A 805 -42.35 8.75 13.15
CA PRO A 805 -43.69 8.47 13.69
C PRO A 805 -44.80 8.64 12.64
N ALA A 806 -45.73 7.70 12.61
CA ALA A 806 -46.87 7.67 11.66
C ALA A 806 -47.69 8.98 11.58
N PRO A 807 -47.95 9.74 12.67
CA PRO A 807 -48.59 11.04 12.56
C PRO A 807 -47.84 12.05 11.73
N VAL A 808 -46.48 12.03 11.82
CA VAL A 808 -45.60 12.94 11.04
C VAL A 808 -45.65 12.57 9.55
N ILE A 809 -45.60 11.26 9.24
CA ILE A 809 -45.69 10.77 7.84
C ILE A 809 -47.07 11.14 7.24
N ARG A 810 -48.19 10.99 7.99
CA ARG A 810 -49.50 11.40 7.52
C ARG A 810 -49.62 12.91 7.24
N ALA A 811 -49.08 13.74 8.15
CA ALA A 811 -49.02 15.17 7.93
C ALA A 811 -48.18 15.53 6.70
N ALA A 812 -47.02 14.89 6.51
CA ALA A 812 -46.15 15.09 5.36
C ALA A 812 -46.81 14.68 4.04
N ARG A 813 -47.53 13.55 3.98
CA ARG A 813 -48.33 13.13 2.79
C ARG A 813 -49.37 14.18 2.41
N LYS A 814 -50.12 14.67 3.41
CA LYS A 814 -51.15 15.69 3.16
C LYS A 814 -50.52 16.99 2.62
N HIS A 815 -49.37 17.37 3.16
CA HIS A 815 -48.66 18.58 2.69
C HIS A 815 -48.08 18.41 1.29
N LEU A 816 -47.50 17.24 0.98
CA LEU A 816 -46.98 16.89 -0.34
C LEU A 816 -48.10 16.98 -1.41
N ALA A 817 -49.24 16.35 -1.17
CA ALA A 817 -50.37 16.43 -2.08
C ALA A 817 -50.87 17.87 -2.33
N HIS A 818 -50.82 18.73 -1.29
CA HIS A 818 -51.13 20.15 -1.45
C HIS A 818 -50.10 20.89 -2.34
N LEU A 819 -48.78 20.61 -2.15
CA LEU A 819 -47.73 21.22 -2.96
C LEU A 819 -47.83 20.77 -4.42
N GLU A 820 -48.09 19.49 -4.67
CA GLU A 820 -48.29 18.94 -6.02
C GLU A 820 -49.49 19.58 -6.74
N GLN A 821 -50.62 19.77 -6.02
CA GLN A 821 -51.77 20.48 -6.56
C GLN A 821 -51.50 21.95 -6.87
N GLN A 822 -50.71 22.66 -6.05
CA GLN A 822 -50.33 24.04 -6.30
C GLN A 822 -49.35 24.12 -7.51
N SER A 823 -48.45 23.19 -7.64
CA SER A 823 -47.52 23.12 -8.78
C SER A 823 -48.25 22.83 -10.10
N ALA A 824 -49.20 21.88 -10.09
CA ALA A 824 -50.06 21.59 -11.24
C ALA A 824 -50.94 22.78 -11.65
N ALA A 825 -51.47 23.56 -10.67
CA ALA A 825 -52.26 24.75 -10.93
C ALA A 825 -51.44 25.91 -11.51
N GLN A 826 -50.14 26.01 -11.20
CA GLN A 826 -49.23 27.01 -11.76
C GLN A 826 -48.69 26.63 -13.14
N ALA A 827 -48.66 25.36 -13.51
CA ALA A 827 -48.18 24.85 -14.79
C ALA A 827 -49.24 24.93 -15.94
N THR A 828 -50.46 25.37 -15.71
CA THR A 828 -51.47 25.53 -16.73
C THR A 828 -51.87 27.00 -16.99
N PRO A 829 -51.22 27.69 -17.92
CA PRO A 829 -51.75 28.93 -18.50
C PRO A 829 -52.46 28.68 -19.82
N GLN A 830 -53.30 27.69 -19.91
CA GLN A 830 -54.26 27.62 -21.07
C GLN A 830 -55.54 26.93 -20.65
N LEU A 831 -56.61 27.71 -20.65
CA LEU A 831 -57.99 27.25 -20.53
C LEU A 831 -58.28 26.20 -21.61
N ASP A 832 -58.29 24.92 -21.23
CA ASP A 832 -58.88 23.89 -22.04
C ASP A 832 -60.41 23.90 -21.85
N LEU A 833 -61.11 24.50 -22.80
CA LEU A 833 -62.56 24.69 -22.79
C LEU A 833 -63.34 23.35 -22.91
N PHE A 834 -62.68 22.19 -22.96
CA PHE A 834 -63.25 20.87 -23.18
C PHE A 834 -62.78 19.83 -22.14
N ALA A 835 -62.26 20.26 -21.02
CA ALA A 835 -61.99 19.32 -19.94
C ALA A 835 -63.29 18.73 -19.40
N ALA A 836 -63.41 17.40 -19.42
CA ALA A 836 -64.50 16.68 -18.80
C ALA A 836 -64.57 17.05 -17.31
N PRO A 837 -65.78 17.16 -16.74
CA PRO A 837 -65.93 17.51 -15.32
C PRO A 837 -65.24 16.45 -14.46
N PRO A 838 -64.59 16.91 -13.36
CA PRO A 838 -63.91 15.99 -12.45
C PRO A 838 -64.91 14.93 -11.97
N VAL A 839 -64.51 13.69 -12.03
CA VAL A 839 -65.23 12.57 -11.43
C VAL A 839 -65.30 12.92 -9.91
N VAL A 840 -66.48 13.17 -9.45
CA VAL A 840 -66.77 13.34 -8.01
C VAL A 840 -66.47 11.98 -7.38
N ASP A 841 -65.42 11.92 -6.60
CA ASP A 841 -65.14 10.75 -5.77
C ASP A 841 -66.34 10.44 -4.87
N GLU A 842 -66.71 9.20 -4.83
CA GLU A 842 -67.70 8.66 -3.96
C GLU A 842 -67.42 9.00 -2.48
N PRO A 843 -68.45 9.12 -1.64
CA PRO A 843 -68.31 9.54 -0.27
C PRO A 843 -67.35 8.60 0.49
N GLU A 844 -66.53 9.21 1.29
CA GLU A 844 -65.67 8.58 2.28
C GLU A 844 -66.28 7.34 2.88
N CYS A 845 -65.73 6.18 2.60
CA CYS A 845 -65.96 5.03 3.44
C CYS A 845 -65.57 5.38 4.87
N ASN A 846 -66.52 5.44 5.75
CA ASN A 846 -66.32 5.57 7.19
C ASN A 846 -65.15 4.67 7.61
N GLU A 847 -64.17 5.29 8.27
CA GLU A 847 -63.18 4.56 9.03
C GLU A 847 -63.92 3.54 9.92
N PRO A 848 -63.53 2.27 9.89
CA PRO A 848 -64.07 1.34 10.88
C PRO A 848 -63.70 1.91 12.27
N PRO A 849 -64.64 1.87 13.25
CA PRO A 849 -64.37 2.38 14.58
C PRO A 849 -63.06 1.77 15.08
N ALA A 850 -62.23 2.61 15.69
CA ALA A 850 -60.93 2.20 16.23
C ALA A 850 -61.13 0.86 16.96
N ALA A 851 -60.45 -0.18 16.45
CA ALA A 851 -60.51 -1.50 17.04
C ALA A 851 -60.08 -1.36 18.50
N THR A 852 -60.99 -1.74 19.42
CA THR A 852 -60.64 -1.82 20.84
C THR A 852 -59.37 -2.70 20.96
N PRO A 853 -58.35 -2.27 21.69
CA PRO A 853 -57.15 -3.05 21.85
C PRO A 853 -57.49 -4.47 22.29
N HIS A 854 -56.82 -5.45 21.74
CA HIS A 854 -57.05 -6.84 22.10
C HIS A 854 -56.77 -7.05 23.60
N PRO A 855 -57.64 -7.72 24.40
CA PRO A 855 -57.44 -7.84 25.84
C PRO A 855 -56.11 -8.37 26.30
N ALA A 856 -55.45 -9.20 25.49
CA ALA A 856 -54.07 -9.64 25.76
C ALA A 856 -53.05 -8.51 25.66
N LEU A 857 -53.27 -7.51 24.77
CA LEU A 857 -52.40 -6.37 24.59
C LEU A 857 -52.57 -5.35 25.74
N GLU A 858 -53.80 -5.10 26.17
CA GLU A 858 -54.08 -4.26 27.33
C GLU A 858 -53.42 -4.83 28.59
N ARG A 859 -53.57 -6.14 28.78
CA ARG A 859 -52.96 -6.83 29.92
C ARG A 859 -51.43 -6.80 29.89
N LEU A 860 -50.82 -6.90 28.69
CA LEU A 860 -49.36 -6.81 28.51
C LEU A 860 -48.84 -5.41 28.81
N LEU A 861 -49.59 -4.35 28.48
CA LEU A 861 -49.19 -2.95 28.70
C LEU A 861 -49.30 -2.52 30.17
N GLU A 862 -50.06 -3.24 31.00
CA GLU A 862 -50.19 -2.98 32.46
C GLU A 862 -49.06 -3.62 33.29
N LEU A 863 -48.18 -4.41 32.68
CA LEU A 863 -47.16 -5.19 33.37
C LEU A 863 -45.82 -4.50 33.36
N ASP A 864 -45.16 -4.49 34.50
CA ASP A 864 -43.74 -4.13 34.61
C ASP A 864 -42.87 -5.41 34.61
N PRO A 865 -42.08 -5.66 33.58
CA PRO A 865 -41.26 -6.87 33.47
C PRO A 865 -40.23 -7.02 34.61
N ASP A 866 -39.81 -5.92 35.21
CA ASP A 866 -38.75 -5.91 36.25
C ASP A 866 -39.30 -6.35 37.62
N ASP A 867 -40.62 -6.32 37.83
CA ASP A 867 -41.29 -6.75 39.07
C ASP A 867 -41.71 -8.23 39.07
N LEU A 868 -41.52 -8.97 37.94
CA LEU A 868 -41.99 -10.33 37.79
C LEU A 868 -40.98 -11.36 38.33
N LYS A 869 -41.44 -12.23 39.25
CA LYS A 869 -40.66 -13.41 39.63
C LYS A 869 -40.75 -14.50 38.57
N PRO A 870 -39.77 -15.37 38.40
CA PRO A 870 -39.73 -16.38 37.35
C PRO A 870 -40.95 -17.33 37.32
N ARG A 871 -41.61 -17.59 38.45
CA ARG A 871 -42.77 -18.43 38.56
C ARG A 871 -44.05 -17.70 38.12
N ASP A 872 -44.15 -16.43 38.49
CA ASP A 872 -45.27 -15.57 38.14
C ASP A 872 -45.27 -15.23 36.65
N ALA A 873 -44.09 -15.13 36.03
CA ALA A 873 -43.91 -14.91 34.60
C ALA A 873 -44.43 -16.08 33.74
N LEU A 874 -44.27 -17.32 34.20
CA LEU A 874 -44.79 -18.50 33.50
C LEU A 874 -46.31 -18.57 33.55
N ASP A 875 -46.89 -18.30 34.71
CA ASP A 875 -48.36 -18.27 34.90
C ASP A 875 -48.98 -17.16 34.06
N LEU A 876 -48.32 -16.02 34.00
CA LEU A 876 -48.73 -14.86 33.19
C LEU A 876 -48.63 -15.15 31.67
N LEU A 877 -47.62 -15.89 31.22
CA LEU A 877 -47.52 -16.34 29.81
C LEU A 877 -48.72 -17.24 29.44
N TYR A 878 -49.15 -18.11 30.33
CA TYR A 878 -50.38 -18.93 30.12
C TYR A 878 -51.63 -18.08 30.10
N GLU A 879 -51.73 -17.07 30.96
CA GLU A 879 -52.85 -16.11 30.98
C GLU A 879 -52.91 -15.32 29.65
N LEU A 880 -51.80 -14.71 29.22
CA LEU A 880 -51.71 -13.98 27.97
C LEU A 880 -51.95 -14.84 26.73
N HIS A 881 -51.47 -16.09 26.74
CA HIS A 881 -51.76 -17.06 25.70
C HIS A 881 -53.23 -17.44 25.62
N THR A 882 -53.90 -17.53 26.76
CA THR A 882 -55.33 -17.83 26.82
C THR A 882 -56.15 -16.64 26.35
N LEU A 883 -55.82 -15.43 26.77
CA LEU A 883 -56.42 -14.19 26.29
C LEU A 883 -56.20 -13.96 24.78
N ALA A 884 -55.04 -14.29 24.27
CA ALA A 884 -54.75 -14.18 22.84
C ALA A 884 -55.55 -15.18 21.97
N ARG A 885 -55.93 -16.32 22.52
CA ARG A 885 -56.79 -17.33 21.85
C ARG A 885 -58.26 -17.05 21.96
N SER A 886 -58.69 -16.30 22.96
CA SER A 886 -60.08 -15.81 23.05
C SER A 886 -60.22 -14.56 22.17
N GLY A 887 -60.14 -14.72 20.83
CA GLY A 887 -60.41 -13.65 19.88
C GLY A 887 -61.80 -13.09 20.06
N PRO A 888 -62.09 -11.89 19.53
CA PRO A 888 -63.42 -11.29 19.63
C PRO A 888 -64.46 -12.10 18.79
N ALA A 889 -64.94 -13.15 19.35
CA ALA A 889 -66.11 -13.89 18.81
C ALA A 889 -67.29 -13.79 19.79
N ASP A 890 -68.39 -13.32 19.26
CA ASP A 890 -69.75 -13.37 19.83
C ASP A 890 -70.20 -12.24 20.78
N ALA A 891 -70.45 -11.07 20.16
CA ALA A 891 -71.48 -10.18 20.60
C ALA A 891 -72.54 -10.05 19.49
N GLN A 892 -73.19 -11.18 19.13
CA GLN A 892 -74.47 -11.23 18.47
C GLN A 892 -75.26 -12.45 18.99
N ARG A 893 -75.90 -12.24 20.09
CA ARG A 893 -77.26 -12.75 20.36
C ARG A 893 -77.92 -11.90 21.44
#